data_233ab950e6f04c46ef0c494b098f55e6
#
_entry.id   233ab950e6f04c46ef0c494b098f55e6
#
_cell.length_a   1.000
_cell.length_b   1.000
_cell.length_c   1.000
_cell.angle_alpha   90.00
_cell.angle_beta   90.00
_cell.angle_gamma   90.00
#
_symmetry.space_group_name_H-M   'P 1'
#
loop_
_entity.id
_entity.type
_entity.pdbx_description
1 polymer ?
#
loop_
_entity_poly.entity_id
_entity_poly.type
_entity_poly.pdbx_seq_one_letter_code
_entity_poly.pdbx_strand_id
1 'polypeptide(L)'
;MIVEQAIFGEVKAGHGLRVASISRSWLAELAPRLDLPDTPPPGVEWSPFVSGFPYREWFVLARTFKDAKATRSGMVLSHALIAPLDEVVVASNLGDFFDQLISVPEAPSSLATLNLSPSETVPSTTQELRAVASALCARHSGPVVRLGHEGFESLVAALWGRIEPSLRRGLSFRLSFSPRDIVDTPPPALVCTPPSLSTRWQGHLLAESFRSTTPSPAVTMLSGSEGNHPLRTFANSLGTELTSFGDLALLEQAYRFAVVQPNVIDNTIAAVRLIGRLSPDPKFGDSAKRELIKRLNLQLETARGADVLALRNLVMTAFGEPTSLWSSLSRWLERNSFPVRQDDAFRSIVSDGMGNEAAQEWRSAVIGGLVKAAETRNGAFEKAFWRWVEEAPELATALWKAVGAVAGLEECLVRFAPAKLRQKAGQAIAEFVLEEGLYQLHAAIVSAIFSPGEAVRVHLKVVPASLTDTIPVVLRNASDHDVLVCATELMDRRLVELAAEAVSRAPNLLVAFDLSTDVVRTIWSSALERNLEAWRGPADPRAAFEGILLDLLGGRKVASELLDRLSRTPLADLSEFSRQPEVWSKVNSSTRDNFLRETARGWLDKIASGLPVPGLDAQIQTAILHDQRLDQLLNQSDATDRFDRAVRILTNLPMYPENRFTSWLRSALDGARVEASASAALGRLIEQRRWRSAADEMMRMLRWSGRQDLRPALRECASMVGIFDRWVYGLSPISQMEKWEALEHLSADLYPSGPDDEGVWERAGGYNADLPWGSSGRSRWRDALAQIRRGGKGPKIGSLLREMQRDFPGNSSLRLLAEERDFSRY
;
A
#
# COMPACT_ATOMS: atom_id res chain seq x y z
N MET A 1 7.96 20.24 80.90
CA MET A 1 8.71 18.96 80.75
C MET A 1 9.64 18.77 81.95
N ILE A 2 9.86 17.55 82.34
CA ILE A 2 10.85 17.20 83.39
C ILE A 2 12.19 16.97 82.70
N VAL A 3 13.24 17.74 83.19
CA VAL A 3 14.60 17.64 82.65
C VAL A 3 15.52 17.06 83.75
N GLU A 4 16.17 15.95 83.39
CA GLU A 4 17.16 15.31 84.21
C GLU A 4 18.51 16.05 84.11
N GLN A 5 19.31 15.98 85.13
CA GLN A 5 20.64 16.58 85.16
C GLN A 5 21.70 15.52 85.41
N ALA A 6 22.86 15.67 84.78
CA ALA A 6 24.05 14.87 85.09
C ALA A 6 25.36 15.69 84.96
N ILE A 7 26.32 15.38 85.78
CA ILE A 7 27.70 15.95 85.76
C ILE A 7 28.65 14.79 85.36
N PHE A 8 29.46 15.05 84.39
CA PHE A 8 30.52 14.18 83.91
C PHE A 8 31.86 14.85 84.13
N GLY A 9 32.88 14.13 84.51
CA GLY A 9 34.20 14.66 84.78
C GLY A 9 35.14 13.53 85.15
N GLU A 10 36.25 13.90 85.84
CA GLU A 10 37.25 12.95 86.33
C GLU A 10 36.67 12.00 87.37
N VAL A 11 36.79 10.69 87.06
CA VAL A 11 36.51 9.52 87.89
C VAL A 11 37.76 8.66 87.94
N LYS A 12 37.84 7.65 88.83
CA LYS A 12 39.03 6.79 89.03
C LYS A 12 39.64 6.21 87.72
N ALA A 13 38.86 5.96 86.79
CA ALA A 13 39.26 5.32 85.48
C ALA A 13 39.42 6.33 84.33
N GLY A 14 39.15 7.61 84.46
CA GLY A 14 39.15 8.60 83.36
C GLY A 14 37.96 9.54 83.47
N HIS A 15 37.44 10.00 82.30
CA HIS A 15 36.20 10.79 82.21
C HIS A 15 34.98 9.92 82.42
N GLY A 16 34.10 10.24 83.34
CA GLY A 16 32.88 9.42 83.53
C GLY A 16 31.77 10.19 84.27
N LEU A 17 30.68 9.53 84.56
CA LEU A 17 29.52 10.06 85.29
C LEU A 17 29.93 10.32 86.78
N ARG A 18 29.72 11.53 87.23
CA ARG A 18 30.01 11.90 88.60
C ARG A 18 28.77 11.95 89.51
N VAL A 19 27.76 12.64 89.08
CA VAL A 19 26.46 12.75 89.75
C VAL A 19 25.34 12.91 88.76
N ALA A 20 24.16 12.37 89.07
CA ALA A 20 22.96 12.52 88.24
C ALA A 20 21.75 12.72 89.13
N SER A 21 20.76 13.47 88.67
CA SER A 21 19.48 13.71 89.35
C SER A 21 18.62 12.42 89.41
N ILE A 22 18.72 11.57 88.40
CA ILE A 22 18.09 10.23 88.31
C ILE A 22 19.16 9.25 87.88
N SER A 23 19.25 8.09 88.56
CA SER A 23 20.17 7.03 88.20
C SER A 23 19.58 6.20 87.10
N ARG A 24 20.27 6.16 85.94
CA ARG A 24 19.93 5.31 84.79
C ARG A 24 21.15 4.52 84.32
N SER A 25 20.98 3.25 83.98
CA SER A 25 22.09 2.35 83.65
C SER A 25 22.89 2.83 82.43
N TRP A 26 22.26 3.46 81.47
CA TRP A 26 22.88 3.93 80.22
C TRP A 26 23.61 5.33 80.40
N LEU A 27 23.40 6.07 81.43
CA LEU A 27 24.06 7.39 81.58
C LEU A 27 25.60 7.34 81.47
N ALA A 28 26.22 6.30 81.93
CA ALA A 28 27.67 6.11 81.77
C ALA A 28 28.13 6.03 80.32
N GLU A 29 27.25 5.59 79.42
CA GLU A 29 27.52 5.48 77.95
C GLU A 29 27.69 6.85 77.33
N LEU A 30 27.18 7.93 77.90
CA LEU A 30 27.31 9.30 77.42
C LEU A 30 28.71 9.90 77.65
N ALA A 31 29.49 9.35 78.55
CA ALA A 31 30.78 9.94 78.95
C ALA A 31 31.74 10.23 77.80
N PRO A 32 31.90 9.33 76.79
CA PRO A 32 32.76 9.59 75.61
C PRO A 32 32.29 10.75 74.71
N ARG A 33 30.95 10.95 74.65
CA ARG A 33 30.36 12.05 73.87
C ARG A 33 30.39 13.41 74.63
N LEU A 34 30.54 13.38 75.87
CA LEU A 34 30.58 14.55 76.78
C LEU A 34 32.02 14.93 77.25
N ASP A 35 32.99 14.19 76.73
CA ASP A 35 34.42 14.48 76.83
C ASP A 35 34.89 15.44 75.73
N LEU A 36 36.15 15.88 75.79
CA LEU A 36 36.76 16.52 74.59
C LEU A 36 36.79 15.56 73.43
N PRO A 37 36.53 16.07 72.26
CA PRO A 37 36.51 15.18 71.07
C PRO A 37 37.86 14.53 70.78
N ASP A 38 38.95 15.24 71.10
CA ASP A 38 40.33 14.77 71.00
C ASP A 38 41.24 15.71 71.86
N THR A 39 42.49 15.35 72.02
CA THR A 39 43.49 16.23 72.62
C THR A 39 43.67 17.50 71.77
N PRO A 40 43.43 18.68 72.29
CA PRO A 40 43.63 19.94 71.59
C PRO A 40 45.09 20.06 71.13
N PRO A 41 45.37 20.48 69.89
CA PRO A 41 46.73 20.67 69.42
C PRO A 41 47.46 21.69 70.28
N PRO A 42 48.80 21.60 70.50
CA PRO A 42 49.60 22.55 71.23
C PRO A 42 49.37 24.01 70.79
N GLY A 43 49.13 24.92 71.73
CA GLY A 43 48.87 26.34 71.45
C GLY A 43 47.43 26.66 70.99
N VAL A 44 46.53 25.67 70.93
CA VAL A 44 45.12 25.92 70.64
C VAL A 44 44.36 26.13 71.93
N GLU A 45 43.88 27.31 72.09
CA GLU A 45 42.95 27.65 73.21
C GLU A 45 41.51 27.39 72.82
N TRP A 46 40.70 26.89 73.70
CA TRP A 46 39.27 26.74 73.60
C TRP A 46 38.55 27.21 74.84
N SER A 47 37.39 27.75 74.72
CA SER A 47 36.53 28.23 75.84
C SER A 47 35.42 27.19 76.12
N PRO A 48 34.64 27.36 77.22
CA PRO A 48 33.45 26.53 77.41
C PRO A 48 32.56 26.46 76.12
N PHE A 49 32.14 25.27 75.73
CA PHE A 49 31.34 25.06 74.56
C PHE A 49 30.09 24.20 74.84
N VAL A 50 29.07 24.36 74.03
CA VAL A 50 27.88 23.56 74.15
C VAL A 50 27.89 22.42 73.08
N SER A 51 27.30 21.29 73.44
CA SER A 51 26.98 20.15 72.49
C SER A 51 25.57 19.70 72.75
N GLY A 52 24.92 19.22 71.62
CA GLY A 52 23.58 18.67 71.71
C GLY A 52 23.44 17.56 70.72
N PHE A 53 22.77 16.46 71.08
CA PHE A 53 22.56 15.30 70.27
C PHE A 53 21.38 14.44 70.76
N PRO A 54 20.64 13.79 69.87
CA PRO A 54 19.70 12.76 70.25
C PRO A 54 20.43 11.51 70.72
N TYR A 55 19.93 10.90 71.79
CA TYR A 55 20.41 9.64 72.31
C TYR A 55 19.23 8.75 72.75
N ARG A 56 18.97 7.72 72.09
CA ARG A 56 17.75 6.88 72.22
C ARG A 56 16.48 7.75 72.16
N GLU A 57 15.59 7.64 73.15
CA GLU A 57 14.38 8.50 73.30
C GLU A 57 14.62 9.83 73.96
N TRP A 58 15.88 10.23 74.17
CA TRP A 58 16.31 11.45 74.92
C TRP A 58 17.05 12.39 73.98
N PHE A 59 17.00 13.70 74.35
CA PHE A 59 17.91 14.72 73.84
C PHE A 59 18.84 15.11 74.89
N VAL A 60 20.13 15.07 74.61
CA VAL A 60 21.20 15.44 75.57
C VAL A 60 21.76 16.81 75.17
N LEU A 61 21.75 17.76 76.04
CA LEU A 61 22.34 19.10 75.86
C LEU A 61 23.35 19.33 76.98
N ALA A 62 24.58 19.66 76.61
CA ALA A 62 25.63 19.84 77.65
C ALA A 62 26.49 21.07 77.41
N ARG A 63 27.03 21.61 78.46
CA ARG A 63 28.08 22.59 78.43
C ARG A 63 29.33 22.02 79.12
N THR A 64 30.45 22.10 78.39
CA THR A 64 31.75 21.50 78.79
C THR A 64 32.78 22.57 79.07
N PHE A 65 33.47 22.41 80.15
CA PHE A 65 34.47 23.32 80.66
C PHE A 65 35.83 22.64 80.88
N LYS A 66 36.92 23.40 80.89
CA LYS A 66 38.18 22.92 81.45
C LYS A 66 38.00 22.66 82.94
N ASP A 67 38.34 21.44 83.40
CA ASP A 67 38.27 21.15 84.81
C ASP A 67 39.62 21.49 85.53
N ALA A 68 39.73 22.69 86.06
CA ALA A 68 40.93 23.16 86.74
C ALA A 68 41.16 22.41 88.05
N LYS A 69 40.15 21.71 88.63
CA LYS A 69 40.23 20.95 89.89
C LYS A 69 40.57 19.45 89.64
N ALA A 70 40.65 19.02 88.35
CA ALA A 70 41.01 17.66 88.03
C ALA A 70 42.49 17.32 88.35
N THR A 71 42.73 16.12 88.74
CA THR A 71 44.10 15.64 89.00
C THR A 71 44.91 15.41 87.78
N ARG A 72 44.25 15.11 86.70
CA ARG A 72 44.85 14.92 85.36
C ARG A 72 44.69 16.16 84.50
N SER A 73 45.80 16.56 83.91
CA SER A 73 45.76 17.69 82.95
C SER A 73 44.94 17.31 81.74
N GLY A 74 44.14 18.26 81.21
CA GLY A 74 43.29 18.09 80.04
C GLY A 74 41.91 17.50 80.29
N MET A 75 41.57 17.21 81.55
CA MET A 75 40.25 16.81 81.98
C MET A 75 39.21 17.88 81.78
N VAL A 76 37.99 17.50 81.49
CA VAL A 76 36.85 18.42 81.39
C VAL A 76 35.77 18.11 82.44
N LEU A 77 34.98 19.11 82.73
CA LEU A 77 33.74 19.00 83.49
C LEU A 77 32.57 19.35 82.54
N SER A 78 31.64 18.39 82.33
CA SER A 78 30.46 18.56 81.48
C SER A 78 29.20 18.51 82.36
N HIS A 79 28.39 19.54 82.30
CA HIS A 79 27.02 19.52 82.83
C HIS A 79 26.05 19.24 81.73
N ALA A 80 25.28 18.18 81.82
CA ALA A 80 24.30 17.71 80.81
C ALA A 80 22.88 17.83 81.36
N LEU A 81 21.99 18.34 80.51
CA LEU A 81 20.54 18.24 80.60
C LEU A 81 20.05 17.15 79.74
N ILE A 82 19.16 16.31 80.22
CA ILE A 82 18.65 15.13 79.54
C ILE A 82 17.12 15.20 79.58
N ALA A 83 16.52 15.37 78.48
CA ALA A 83 15.07 15.56 78.37
C ALA A 83 14.47 14.61 77.32
N PRO A 84 13.18 14.22 77.45
CA PRO A 84 12.51 13.38 76.42
C PRO A 84 12.60 14.06 75.10
N LEU A 85 13.07 13.31 74.04
CA LEU A 85 13.28 13.82 72.71
C LEU A 85 11.99 14.38 72.11
N ASP A 86 10.86 13.70 72.28
CA ASP A 86 9.57 14.13 71.75
C ASP A 86 9.09 15.48 72.39
N GLU A 87 9.45 15.75 73.59
CA GLU A 87 9.13 17.05 74.29
C GLU A 87 10.08 18.18 73.86
N VAL A 88 11.37 17.87 73.71
CA VAL A 88 12.38 18.88 73.33
C VAL A 88 12.18 19.34 71.88
N VAL A 89 11.89 18.45 70.95
CA VAL A 89 11.72 18.82 69.55
C VAL A 89 10.53 19.75 69.31
N VAL A 90 9.54 19.73 70.19
CA VAL A 90 8.41 20.69 70.15
C VAL A 90 8.77 22.05 70.69
N ALA A 91 9.71 22.11 71.62
CA ALA A 91 10.15 23.40 72.26
C ALA A 91 10.83 24.28 71.15
N SER A 92 10.32 25.51 71.01
CA SER A 92 10.85 26.47 70.03
C SER A 92 12.13 27.17 70.45
N ASN A 93 12.35 27.31 71.76
CA ASN A 93 13.51 28.02 72.33
C ASN A 93 14.46 27.06 73.04
N LEU A 94 15.61 26.79 72.47
CA LEU A 94 16.65 25.98 73.02
C LEU A 94 17.50 26.85 74.06
N GLY A 95 17.42 28.17 74.01
CA GLY A 95 18.09 29.12 74.92
C GLY A 95 17.68 28.89 76.36
N ASP A 96 16.38 28.61 76.59
CA ASP A 96 15.91 28.37 77.98
C ASP A 96 16.57 27.12 78.59
N PHE A 97 17.02 26.19 77.84
CA PHE A 97 17.81 25.05 78.31
C PHE A 97 19.25 25.45 78.57
N PHE A 98 19.85 26.32 77.70
CA PHE A 98 21.21 26.78 77.86
C PHE A 98 21.34 27.58 79.14
N ASP A 99 20.32 28.34 79.59
CA ASP A 99 20.26 29.11 80.78
C ASP A 99 20.23 28.25 82.04
N GLN A 100 19.80 26.96 81.89
CA GLN A 100 19.82 26.02 83.03
C GLN A 100 21.18 25.29 83.21
N LEU A 101 22.07 25.40 82.23
CA LEU A 101 23.41 24.84 82.33
C LEU A 101 24.28 25.69 83.24
N ILE A 102 25.09 25.05 84.11
CA ILE A 102 26.02 25.77 84.92
C ILE A 102 26.90 26.72 84.11
N SER A 103 27.19 27.91 84.68
CA SER A 103 28.01 28.90 83.99
C SER A 103 29.48 28.89 84.49
N VAL A 104 29.78 28.19 85.55
CA VAL A 104 31.10 28.02 86.10
C VAL A 104 31.42 26.53 86.34
N PRO A 105 32.72 26.11 86.23
CA PRO A 105 33.09 24.67 86.30
C PRO A 105 33.07 24.18 87.79
N GLU A 106 31.90 24.18 88.36
CA GLU A 106 31.71 23.70 89.75
C GLU A 106 30.67 22.56 89.70
N ALA A 107 31.09 21.40 90.18
CA ALA A 107 30.18 20.24 90.27
C ALA A 107 29.42 20.30 91.64
N PRO A 108 28.12 20.46 91.66
CA PRO A 108 27.32 20.31 92.85
C PRO A 108 27.38 18.86 93.40
N SER A 109 27.24 18.70 94.69
CA SER A 109 27.27 17.41 95.37
C SER A 109 25.99 16.55 95.10
N SER A 110 24.89 17.21 94.70
CA SER A 110 23.60 16.59 94.32
C SER A 110 22.90 17.38 93.22
N LEU A 111 22.14 16.73 92.48
CA LEU A 111 21.32 17.31 91.36
C LEU A 111 19.88 16.99 91.64
N ALA A 112 18.96 17.91 91.36
CA ALA A 112 17.52 17.71 91.29
C ALA A 112 17.07 17.70 89.82
N THR A 113 15.92 17.12 89.54
CA THR A 113 15.26 17.29 88.24
C THR A 113 14.73 18.72 88.15
N LEU A 114 14.76 19.26 86.90
CA LEU A 114 14.21 20.59 86.64
C LEU A 114 12.83 20.46 85.97
N ASN A 115 11.93 21.38 86.32
CA ASN A 115 10.70 21.60 85.59
C ASN A 115 10.88 22.78 84.65
N LEU A 116 10.99 22.51 83.35
CA LEU A 116 11.21 23.52 82.33
C LEU A 116 9.97 23.76 81.53
N SER A 117 9.60 25.00 81.35
CA SER A 117 8.53 25.39 80.36
C SER A 117 9.17 26.37 79.37
N PRO A 118 9.68 25.85 78.26
CA PRO A 118 10.37 26.67 77.32
C PRO A 118 9.48 27.77 76.74
N SER A 119 10.05 28.96 76.57
CA SER A 119 9.39 30.09 75.93
C SER A 119 9.19 29.84 74.40
N GLU A 120 8.22 30.53 73.83
CA GLU A 120 8.02 30.52 72.38
C GLU A 120 8.89 31.57 71.66
N THR A 121 9.74 32.27 72.37
CA THR A 121 10.57 33.37 71.84
C THR A 121 11.71 32.81 70.99
N VAL A 122 11.69 33.11 69.66
CA VAL A 122 12.77 32.73 68.73
C VAL A 122 13.81 33.87 68.63
N PRO A 123 15.12 33.59 68.82
CA PRO A 123 16.18 34.63 68.76
C PRO A 123 16.20 35.32 67.37
N SER A 124 16.68 36.57 67.31
CA SER A 124 16.72 37.37 66.08
C SER A 124 17.64 36.77 65.01
N THR A 125 17.39 37.11 63.77
CA THR A 125 18.22 36.71 62.69
C THR A 125 19.53 37.44 62.60
N THR A 126 20.65 36.72 62.47
CA THR A 126 21.98 37.26 62.25
C THR A 126 22.50 36.92 60.85
N GLN A 127 23.56 37.67 60.44
CA GLN A 127 24.24 37.32 59.15
C GLN A 127 24.92 35.95 59.27
N GLU A 128 25.35 35.57 60.42
CA GLU A 128 25.98 34.31 60.77
C GLU A 128 24.99 33.15 60.59
N LEU A 129 23.77 33.29 61.09
CA LEU A 129 22.70 32.32 60.91
C LEU A 129 22.40 32.09 59.45
N ARG A 130 22.35 33.14 58.61
CA ARG A 130 22.19 33.01 57.16
C ARG A 130 23.33 32.24 56.55
N ALA A 131 24.57 32.47 56.92
CA ALA A 131 25.72 31.75 56.43
C ALA A 131 25.66 30.23 56.75
N VAL A 132 25.34 29.92 58.00
CA VAL A 132 25.14 28.51 58.43
C VAL A 132 23.99 27.88 57.81
N ALA A 133 22.86 28.57 57.69
CA ALA A 133 21.68 28.05 56.96
C ALA A 133 22.02 27.73 55.46
N SER A 134 22.78 28.62 54.80
CA SER A 134 23.23 28.40 53.42
C SER A 134 24.13 27.16 53.30
N ALA A 135 25.06 27.01 54.22
CA ALA A 135 25.97 25.87 54.29
C ALA A 135 25.21 24.55 54.57
N LEU A 136 24.21 24.55 55.44
CA LEU A 136 23.35 23.39 55.77
C LEU A 136 22.48 22.98 54.57
N CYS A 137 21.91 23.94 53.83
CA CYS A 137 21.16 23.67 52.62
C CYS A 137 22.03 23.10 51.47
N ALA A 138 23.31 23.46 51.43
CA ALA A 138 24.28 22.95 50.48
C ALA A 138 24.96 21.62 50.92
N ARG A 139 24.59 21.10 52.08
CA ARG A 139 25.24 19.92 52.67
C ARG A 139 24.95 18.67 51.91
N HIS A 140 25.99 17.95 51.51
CA HIS A 140 25.88 16.62 50.91
C HIS A 140 26.30 15.52 51.89
N SER A 141 27.39 15.71 52.58
CA SER A 141 27.91 14.77 53.57
C SER A 141 28.79 15.49 54.58
N GLY A 142 29.02 14.91 55.76
CA GLY A 142 29.83 15.52 56.83
C GLY A 142 29.18 16.74 57.48
N PRO A 143 29.83 17.34 58.48
CA PRO A 143 29.33 18.52 59.21
C PRO A 143 29.54 19.81 58.41
N VAL A 144 28.67 20.80 58.69
CA VAL A 144 28.97 22.21 58.45
C VAL A 144 29.89 22.70 59.52
N VAL A 145 30.93 23.44 59.19
CA VAL A 145 31.94 23.92 60.12
C VAL A 145 31.82 25.43 60.33
N ARG A 146 31.67 25.85 61.56
CA ARG A 146 31.72 27.23 61.94
C ARG A 146 33.08 27.51 62.61
N LEU A 147 33.77 28.60 62.26
CA LEU A 147 35.03 29.02 62.88
C LEU A 147 34.78 29.89 64.12
N GLY A 148 35.36 29.50 65.26
CA GLY A 148 35.17 30.11 66.54
C GLY A 148 33.98 29.48 67.27
N HIS A 149 34.10 29.67 68.63
CA HIS A 149 33.06 29.15 69.56
C HIS A 149 32.20 30.28 70.16
N GLU A 150 32.65 31.52 70.04
CA GLU A 150 31.91 32.70 70.59
C GLU A 150 30.55 32.81 69.80
N GLY A 151 29.45 32.97 70.55
CA GLY A 151 28.11 33.07 69.97
C GLY A 151 27.55 31.78 69.42
N PHE A 152 28.28 30.65 69.48
CA PHE A 152 27.80 29.36 68.92
C PHE A 152 26.50 28.91 69.59
N GLU A 153 26.36 29.07 70.86
CA GLU A 153 25.17 28.82 71.68
C GLU A 153 23.95 29.60 71.18
N SER A 154 24.10 30.92 71.01
CA SER A 154 23.02 31.77 70.44
C SER A 154 22.68 31.43 68.98
N LEU A 155 23.71 31.06 68.20
CA LEU A 155 23.54 30.63 66.83
C LEU A 155 22.71 29.34 66.76
N VAL A 156 23.05 28.34 67.52
CA VAL A 156 22.32 27.07 67.63
C VAL A 156 20.89 27.27 68.07
N ALA A 157 20.67 28.10 69.12
CA ALA A 157 19.33 28.44 69.61
C ALA A 157 18.49 29.14 68.52
N ALA A 158 19.10 30.05 67.76
CA ALA A 158 18.43 30.73 66.64
C ALA A 158 18.12 29.78 65.47
N LEU A 159 18.99 28.86 65.12
CA LEU A 159 18.72 27.80 64.13
C LEU A 159 17.59 26.86 64.57
N TRP A 160 17.69 26.37 65.84
CA TRP A 160 16.70 25.47 66.45
C TRP A 160 15.29 26.03 66.37
N GLY A 161 15.11 27.31 66.77
CA GLY A 161 13.79 27.93 66.71
C GLY A 161 13.15 28.07 65.35
N ARG A 162 13.91 27.85 64.19
CA ARG A 162 13.45 28.05 62.85
C ARG A 162 13.31 26.78 62.08
N ILE A 163 13.92 25.69 62.56
CA ILE A 163 13.74 24.34 61.91
C ILE A 163 12.52 23.63 62.46
N GLU A 164 11.96 22.75 61.73
CA GLU A 164 10.77 21.94 62.04
C GLU A 164 11.10 20.88 63.12
N PRO A 165 10.11 20.40 63.88
CA PRO A 165 10.33 19.36 64.90
C PRO A 165 10.98 18.10 64.33
N SER A 166 10.65 17.70 63.11
CA SER A 166 11.25 16.56 62.39
C SER A 166 12.74 16.76 62.14
N LEU A 167 13.20 17.97 61.79
CA LEU A 167 14.61 18.30 61.58
C LEU A 167 15.34 18.43 62.91
N ARG A 168 14.68 18.95 63.97
CA ARG A 168 15.24 19.05 65.36
C ARG A 168 15.58 17.66 65.90
N ARG A 169 14.75 16.66 65.55
CA ARG A 169 14.94 15.25 65.98
C ARG A 169 16.32 14.70 65.56
N GLY A 170 16.85 15.13 64.50
CA GLY A 170 18.14 14.69 63.92
C GLY A 170 19.28 15.68 64.08
N LEU A 171 19.02 16.85 64.62
CA LEU A 171 20.03 17.88 64.79
C LEU A 171 21.03 17.52 65.91
N SER A 172 22.29 17.48 65.56
CA SER A 172 23.39 17.34 66.48
C SER A 172 24.49 18.38 66.21
N PHE A 173 25.09 18.89 67.26
CA PHE A 173 26.13 19.89 67.15
C PHE A 173 27.14 19.74 68.32
N ARG A 174 28.43 20.09 68.05
CA ARG A 174 29.50 19.99 69.03
C ARG A 174 30.73 20.77 68.65
N LEU A 175 31.68 20.85 69.57
CA LEU A 175 33.06 21.25 69.27
C LEU A 175 33.78 20.07 68.59
N SER A 176 34.62 20.33 67.54
CA SER A 176 35.58 19.39 67.04
C SER A 176 36.85 20.08 66.55
N PHE A 177 38.02 19.42 66.66
CA PHE A 177 39.33 19.98 66.30
C PHE A 177 39.77 19.50 64.90
N SER A 178 39.17 18.42 64.41
CA SER A 178 39.46 17.91 63.13
C SER A 178 38.32 16.96 62.59
N PRO A 179 38.22 16.67 61.27
CA PRO A 179 37.26 15.67 60.80
C PRO A 179 37.46 14.26 61.37
N ARG A 180 38.67 13.97 61.92
CA ARG A 180 38.99 12.65 62.49
C ARG A 180 38.34 12.43 63.84
N ASP A 181 38.00 13.53 64.58
CA ASP A 181 37.35 13.50 65.90
C ASP A 181 35.87 13.10 65.79
N ILE A 182 35.33 13.06 64.57
CA ILE A 182 33.92 12.77 64.33
C ILE A 182 33.74 11.24 64.11
N VAL A 183 33.36 10.63 65.24
CA VAL A 183 33.08 9.19 65.29
C VAL A 183 31.58 8.90 65.35
N ASP A 184 30.77 9.93 65.48
CA ASP A 184 29.31 9.80 65.52
C ASP A 184 28.71 9.34 64.23
N THR A 185 27.72 8.46 64.31
CA THR A 185 26.93 8.01 63.15
C THR A 185 25.44 8.18 63.45
N PRO A 186 24.73 9.05 62.70
CA PRO A 186 25.22 9.98 61.68
C PRO A 186 26.14 11.09 62.25
N PRO A 187 27.01 11.69 61.41
CA PRO A 187 27.88 12.77 61.83
C PRO A 187 27.08 14.00 62.22
N PRO A 188 27.61 14.86 63.20
CA PRO A 188 26.89 16.05 63.59
C PRO A 188 26.59 16.97 62.38
N ALA A 189 25.43 17.65 62.45
CA ALA A 189 25.04 18.58 61.39
C ALA A 189 25.90 19.84 61.39
N LEU A 190 26.32 20.31 62.64
CA LEU A 190 27.07 21.52 62.77
C LEU A 190 28.20 21.30 63.80
N VAL A 191 29.39 21.70 63.46
CA VAL A 191 30.52 21.73 64.37
C VAL A 191 31.08 23.14 64.50
N CYS A 192 31.56 23.54 65.71
CA CYS A 192 32.42 24.68 65.85
C CYS A 192 33.85 24.22 66.03
N THR A 193 34.82 25.04 65.53
CA THR A 193 36.23 24.73 65.56
C THR A 193 37.00 26.03 65.86
N PRO A 194 38.10 26.02 66.65
CA PRO A 194 38.97 27.20 66.76
C PRO A 194 39.41 27.69 65.33
N PRO A 195 39.44 29.04 65.17
CA PRO A 195 39.80 29.60 63.86
C PRO A 195 41.20 29.19 63.38
N SER A 196 42.13 28.94 64.24
CA SER A 196 43.48 28.47 63.96
C SER A 196 43.55 27.07 63.34
N LEU A 197 42.43 26.28 63.43
CA LEU A 197 42.32 24.93 62.84
C LEU A 197 41.54 24.86 61.54
N SER A 198 41.17 25.98 60.92
CA SER A 198 40.39 26.06 59.69
C SER A 198 40.99 25.25 58.57
N THR A 199 42.29 25.17 58.45
CA THR A 199 43.01 24.42 57.41
C THR A 199 42.81 22.90 57.54
N ARG A 200 42.46 22.37 58.70
CA ARG A 200 42.16 20.92 58.89
C ARG A 200 40.82 20.51 58.27
N TRP A 201 39.96 21.48 58.02
CA TRP A 201 38.64 21.30 57.51
C TRP A 201 38.55 21.48 55.97
N GLN A 202 39.66 21.37 55.26
CA GLN A 202 39.66 21.39 53.81
C GLN A 202 38.77 20.27 53.27
N GLY A 203 37.90 20.64 52.30
CA GLY A 203 36.88 19.71 51.74
C GLY A 203 35.54 19.66 52.50
N HIS A 204 35.43 20.39 53.67
CA HIS A 204 34.15 20.57 54.38
C HIS A 204 33.56 21.95 54.10
N LEU A 205 32.27 22.14 54.34
CA LEU A 205 31.56 23.39 54.12
C LEU A 205 31.84 24.30 55.32
N LEU A 206 32.64 25.35 55.10
CA LEU A 206 32.88 26.43 56.16
C LEU A 206 31.72 27.42 56.03
N ALA A 207 31.02 27.71 57.14
CA ALA A 207 29.90 28.66 57.16
C ALA A 207 30.32 30.03 56.64
N GLU A 208 31.55 30.47 56.98
CA GLU A 208 32.14 31.79 56.60
C GLU A 208 32.19 31.97 55.10
N SER A 209 32.37 30.90 54.31
CA SER A 209 32.38 30.92 52.83
C SER A 209 31.01 31.32 52.22
N PHE A 210 29.97 31.25 52.96
CA PHE A 210 28.59 31.55 52.54
C PHE A 210 28.08 32.93 52.98
N ARG A 211 28.90 33.75 53.63
CA ARG A 211 28.48 35.06 54.14
C ARG A 211 28.05 36.07 53.10
N SER A 212 28.57 35.94 51.88
CA SER A 212 28.29 36.83 50.76
C SER A 212 27.32 36.22 49.72
N THR A 213 26.83 35.04 49.95
CA THR A 213 25.90 34.40 49.02
C THR A 213 24.48 35.00 49.13
N THR A 214 23.85 35.18 47.96
CA THR A 214 22.41 35.53 47.91
C THR A 214 21.61 34.40 48.53
N PRO A 215 20.77 34.67 49.56
CA PRO A 215 20.02 33.61 50.20
C PRO A 215 18.98 33.00 49.24
N SER A 216 18.97 31.68 49.17
CA SER A 216 17.93 30.95 48.45
C SER A 216 16.61 30.93 49.25
N PRO A 217 15.46 30.57 48.65
CA PRO A 217 14.21 30.38 49.38
C PRO A 217 14.32 29.47 50.60
N ALA A 218 15.08 28.38 50.55
CA ALA A 218 15.31 27.48 51.66
C ALA A 218 16.09 28.17 52.77
N VAL A 219 17.14 28.92 52.43
CA VAL A 219 17.94 29.71 53.36
C VAL A 219 17.10 30.79 54.00
N THR A 220 16.25 31.49 53.23
CA THR A 220 15.36 32.52 53.77
C THR A 220 14.34 31.92 54.76
N MET A 221 13.82 30.71 54.49
CA MET A 221 12.95 29.99 55.41
C MET A 221 13.63 29.64 56.72
N LEU A 222 14.90 29.19 56.68
CA LEU A 222 15.67 28.83 57.87
C LEU A 222 16.23 30.03 58.67
N SER A 223 16.43 31.16 58.02
CA SER A 223 17.04 32.35 58.67
C SER A 223 16.06 33.51 58.85
N GLY A 224 14.90 33.47 58.24
CA GLY A 224 13.86 34.51 58.35
C GLY A 224 13.01 34.42 59.60
N SER A 225 12.26 35.46 59.86
CA SER A 225 11.31 35.56 61.04
C SER A 225 9.85 35.31 60.58
N GLU A 226 9.60 35.10 59.24
CA GLU A 226 8.25 34.98 58.71
C GLU A 226 7.67 33.59 58.92
N GLY A 227 6.60 33.48 59.72
CA GLY A 227 5.89 32.22 59.96
C GLY A 227 5.22 31.65 58.73
N ASN A 228 4.97 32.46 57.70
CA ASN A 228 4.25 32.07 56.50
C ASN A 228 5.12 32.13 55.22
N HIS A 229 6.24 31.40 55.20
CA HIS A 229 7.13 31.36 54.04
C HIS A 229 6.55 30.46 52.92
N PRO A 230 6.55 30.88 51.63
CA PRO A 230 5.96 30.12 50.53
C PRO A 230 6.44 28.67 50.43
N LEU A 231 7.74 28.45 50.77
CA LEU A 231 8.29 27.10 50.75
C LEU A 231 7.73 26.21 51.87
N ARG A 232 7.44 26.78 53.06
CA ARG A 232 6.76 26.06 54.12
C ARG A 232 5.32 25.74 53.79
N THR A 233 4.60 26.70 53.22
CA THR A 233 3.24 26.46 52.69
C THR A 233 3.21 25.35 51.65
N PHE A 234 4.22 25.31 50.79
CA PHE A 234 4.36 24.24 49.80
C PHE A 234 4.65 22.86 50.44
N ALA A 235 5.58 22.82 51.46
CA ALA A 235 5.83 21.58 52.18
C ALA A 235 4.57 21.07 52.90
N ASN A 236 3.82 21.95 53.56
CA ASN A 236 2.56 21.62 54.19
C ASN A 236 1.51 21.11 53.18
N SER A 237 1.45 21.72 51.99
CA SER A 237 0.54 21.26 50.94
C SER A 237 0.86 19.84 50.39
N LEU A 238 2.11 19.42 50.55
CA LEU A 238 2.57 18.07 50.20
C LEU A 238 2.43 17.08 51.36
N GLY A 239 2.14 17.59 52.58
CA GLY A 239 2.14 16.76 53.78
C GLY A 239 3.50 16.11 54.06
N THR A 240 4.59 16.77 53.65
CA THR A 240 5.92 16.19 53.76
C THR A 240 6.56 16.59 55.11
N GLU A 241 7.19 15.64 55.76
CA GLU A 241 8.05 15.87 56.94
C GLU A 241 9.51 15.93 56.48
N LEU A 242 10.17 17.06 56.70
CA LEU A 242 11.57 17.24 56.36
C LEU A 242 12.43 16.59 57.43
N THR A 243 13.10 15.51 57.13
CA THR A 243 13.89 14.74 58.12
C THR A 243 15.39 15.05 58.03
N SER A 244 15.84 15.69 56.93
CA SER A 244 17.22 16.09 56.74
C SER A 244 17.34 17.47 56.09
N PHE A 245 18.46 18.16 56.27
CA PHE A 245 18.73 19.42 55.58
C PHE A 245 18.86 19.25 54.06
N GLY A 246 19.21 18.05 53.58
CA GLY A 246 19.19 17.72 52.14
C GLY A 246 17.78 17.78 51.55
N ASP A 247 16.75 17.48 52.33
CA ASP A 247 15.36 17.56 51.91
C ASP A 247 14.91 18.99 51.59
N LEU A 248 15.49 19.99 52.28
CA LEU A 248 15.23 21.40 51.99
C LEU A 248 15.69 21.82 50.62
N ALA A 249 16.85 21.37 50.17
CA ALA A 249 17.35 21.64 48.83
C ALA A 249 16.46 20.98 47.77
N LEU A 250 16.00 19.74 48.01
CA LEU A 250 15.05 19.05 47.15
C LEU A 250 13.70 19.75 47.13
N LEU A 251 13.21 20.20 48.26
CA LEU A 251 11.94 20.95 48.37
C LEU A 251 12.01 22.28 47.62
N GLU A 252 13.13 23.01 47.73
CA GLU A 252 13.34 24.24 46.97
C GLU A 252 13.33 24.00 45.47
N GLN A 253 14.02 22.95 45.01
CA GLN A 253 13.98 22.55 43.59
C GLN A 253 12.58 22.16 43.15
N ALA A 254 11.88 21.36 43.98
CA ALA A 254 10.50 20.96 43.68
C ALA A 254 9.57 22.19 43.61
N TYR A 255 9.69 23.13 44.54
CA TYR A 255 8.94 24.39 44.52
C TYR A 255 9.25 25.23 43.30
N ARG A 256 10.52 25.37 42.93
CA ARG A 256 10.93 26.11 41.74
C ARG A 256 10.29 25.52 40.48
N PHE A 257 10.31 24.20 40.30
CA PHE A 257 9.78 23.52 39.14
C PHE A 257 8.26 23.43 39.14
N ALA A 258 7.63 23.21 40.31
CA ALA A 258 6.18 23.07 40.39
C ALA A 258 5.43 24.39 40.38
N VAL A 259 6.02 25.46 40.96
CA VAL A 259 5.31 26.73 41.29
C VAL A 259 5.91 27.92 40.53
N VAL A 260 7.23 28.07 40.50
CA VAL A 260 7.89 29.27 39.93
C VAL A 260 8.06 29.16 38.43
N GLN A 261 8.35 27.95 37.91
CA GLN A 261 8.59 27.68 36.48
C GLN A 261 7.74 26.51 35.97
N PRO A 262 6.41 26.57 36.11
CA PRO A 262 5.54 25.43 35.86
C PRO A 262 5.26 25.15 34.36
N ASN A 263 5.67 26.03 33.45
CA ASN A 263 5.25 26.00 32.06
C ASN A 263 6.09 25.10 31.15
N VAL A 264 7.17 24.52 31.66
CA VAL A 264 8.07 23.64 30.93
C VAL A 264 7.84 22.19 31.35
N ILE A 265 7.59 21.30 30.42
CA ILE A 265 7.29 19.88 30.69
C ILE A 265 8.42 19.20 31.49
N ASP A 266 9.70 19.50 31.15
CA ASP A 266 10.87 18.96 31.86
C ASP A 266 10.85 19.35 33.33
N ASN A 267 10.47 20.59 33.65
CA ASN A 267 10.32 21.06 35.03
C ASN A 267 9.18 20.32 35.76
N THR A 268 8.06 20.06 35.04
CA THR A 268 6.96 19.30 35.63
C THR A 268 7.36 17.86 35.94
N ILE A 269 8.08 17.20 35.00
CA ILE A 269 8.63 15.85 35.19
C ILE A 269 9.63 15.83 36.36
N ALA A 270 10.52 16.81 36.44
CA ALA A 270 11.46 16.95 37.53
C ALA A 270 10.73 17.17 38.89
N ALA A 271 9.68 18.01 38.89
CA ALA A 271 8.85 18.22 40.09
C ALA A 271 8.17 16.92 40.52
N VAL A 272 7.62 16.12 39.60
CA VAL A 272 7.02 14.81 39.91
C VAL A 272 8.04 13.90 40.59
N ARG A 273 9.26 13.78 40.05
CA ARG A 273 10.33 12.96 40.66
C ARG A 273 10.71 13.43 42.05
N LEU A 274 10.87 14.75 42.24
CA LEU A 274 11.26 15.34 43.53
C LEU A 274 10.14 15.20 44.58
N ILE A 275 8.90 15.47 44.18
CA ILE A 275 7.73 15.34 45.07
C ILE A 275 7.48 13.88 45.43
N GLY A 276 7.64 12.95 44.48
CA GLY A 276 7.54 11.51 44.76
C GLY A 276 8.55 11.04 45.83
N ARG A 277 9.75 11.66 45.88
CA ARG A 277 10.76 11.39 46.88
C ARG A 277 10.46 12.09 48.25
N LEU A 278 9.99 13.35 48.18
CA LEU A 278 9.70 14.15 49.40
C LEU A 278 8.41 13.71 50.09
N SER A 279 7.41 13.25 49.32
CA SER A 279 6.09 12.84 49.83
C SER A 279 5.71 11.49 49.21
N PRO A 280 6.32 10.37 49.64
CA PRO A 280 6.15 9.07 49.03
C PRO A 280 4.78 8.43 49.29
N ASP A 281 4.08 8.76 50.35
CA ASP A 281 2.75 8.26 50.66
C ASP A 281 1.70 8.97 49.76
N PRO A 282 0.90 8.24 48.95
CA PRO A 282 -0.13 8.83 48.12
C PRO A 282 -1.26 9.54 48.90
N LYS A 283 -1.43 9.24 50.19
CA LYS A 283 -2.47 9.85 51.03
C LYS A 283 -2.15 11.29 51.37
N PHE A 284 -0.87 11.66 51.39
CA PHE A 284 -0.43 13.01 51.72
C PHE A 284 -0.25 13.86 50.47
N GLY A 285 -0.67 15.11 50.54
CA GLY A 285 -0.52 16.07 49.46
C GLY A 285 -1.35 15.75 48.22
N ASP A 286 -2.38 14.95 48.34
CA ASP A 286 -3.19 14.42 47.22
C ASP A 286 -3.67 15.52 46.25
N SER A 287 -4.16 16.66 46.78
CA SER A 287 -4.60 17.80 45.96
C SER A 287 -3.47 18.40 45.11
N ALA A 288 -2.30 18.63 45.72
CA ALA A 288 -1.14 19.19 45.00
C ALA A 288 -0.59 18.19 43.97
N LYS A 289 -0.55 16.92 44.33
CA LYS A 289 -0.12 15.83 43.43
C LYS A 289 -1.07 15.68 42.24
N ARG A 290 -2.38 15.70 42.46
CA ARG A 290 -3.38 15.65 41.36
C ARG A 290 -3.27 16.83 40.39
N GLU A 291 -3.09 18.06 40.93
CA GLU A 291 -2.90 19.24 40.09
C GLU A 291 -1.63 19.16 39.23
N LEU A 292 -0.56 18.59 39.76
CA LEU A 292 0.68 18.38 39.02
C LEU A 292 0.50 17.37 37.91
N ILE A 293 -0.22 16.26 38.16
CA ILE A 293 -0.55 15.26 37.11
C ILE A 293 -1.48 15.84 36.06
N LYS A 294 -2.49 16.62 36.43
CA LYS A 294 -3.36 17.32 35.50
C LYS A 294 -2.58 18.25 34.57
N ARG A 295 -1.61 19.01 35.16
CA ARG A 295 -0.71 19.86 34.37
C ARG A 295 0.14 19.05 33.39
N LEU A 296 0.73 17.94 33.85
CA LEU A 296 1.53 17.06 33.00
C LEU A 296 0.70 16.49 31.85
N ASN A 297 -0.56 16.10 32.09
CA ASN A 297 -1.48 15.64 31.06
C ASN A 297 -1.76 16.72 29.98
N LEU A 298 -1.94 17.98 30.41
CA LEU A 298 -2.14 19.09 29.46
C LEU A 298 -0.86 19.36 28.62
N GLN A 299 0.30 19.32 29.27
CA GLN A 299 1.58 19.53 28.59
C GLN A 299 1.91 18.41 27.61
N LEU A 300 1.45 17.18 27.85
CA LEU A 300 1.60 16.05 26.93
C LEU A 300 0.87 16.28 25.60
N GLU A 301 -0.19 17.07 25.56
CA GLU A 301 -0.91 17.32 24.30
C GLU A 301 -0.01 17.96 23.21
N THR A 302 0.97 18.74 23.63
CA THR A 302 1.93 19.43 22.75
C THR A 302 3.38 18.94 22.90
N ALA A 303 3.58 17.83 23.60
CA ALA A 303 4.90 17.28 23.90
C ALA A 303 5.61 16.77 22.64
N ARG A 304 6.93 16.78 22.68
CA ARG A 304 7.79 16.16 21.67
C ARG A 304 8.17 14.74 22.10
N GLY A 305 8.65 13.91 21.17
CA GLY A 305 9.11 12.56 21.47
C GLY A 305 10.17 12.50 22.60
N ALA A 306 11.10 13.47 22.65
CA ALA A 306 12.09 13.55 23.71
C ALA A 306 11.46 13.74 25.10
N ASP A 307 10.39 14.52 25.18
CA ASP A 307 9.67 14.79 26.45
C ASP A 307 8.97 13.50 26.94
N VAL A 308 8.44 12.69 26.00
CA VAL A 308 7.83 11.38 26.28
C VAL A 308 8.87 10.36 26.76
N LEU A 309 10.07 10.36 26.17
CA LEU A 309 11.19 9.53 26.64
C LEU A 309 11.60 9.87 28.07
N ALA A 310 11.53 11.13 28.46
CA ALA A 310 11.84 11.55 29.84
C ALA A 310 10.88 10.93 30.87
N LEU A 311 9.70 10.47 30.46
CA LEU A 311 8.72 9.78 31.31
C LEU A 311 9.01 8.28 31.52
N ARG A 312 9.88 7.66 30.73
CA ARG A 312 10.07 6.20 30.69
C ARG A 312 10.35 5.54 32.05
N ASN A 313 11.03 6.27 32.97
CA ASN A 313 11.41 5.78 34.29
C ASN A 313 10.70 6.56 35.42
N LEU A 314 9.53 7.13 35.14
CA LEU A 314 8.78 7.88 36.10
C LEU A 314 8.01 6.92 37.02
N VAL A 315 8.39 6.89 38.30
CA VAL A 315 7.74 6.11 39.35
C VAL A 315 6.54 6.91 39.89
N MET A 316 5.35 6.33 39.77
CA MET A 316 4.10 7.03 40.12
C MET A 316 3.42 6.53 41.39
N THR A 317 4.04 5.64 42.17
CA THR A 317 3.48 5.08 43.41
C THR A 317 3.08 6.13 44.42
N ALA A 318 3.89 7.22 44.56
CA ALA A 318 3.60 8.35 45.44
C ALA A 318 2.37 9.19 44.98
N PHE A 319 1.88 8.98 43.76
CA PHE A 319 0.74 9.70 43.16
C PHE A 319 -0.51 8.84 43.06
N GLY A 320 -0.53 7.64 43.64
CA GLY A 320 -1.67 6.73 43.61
C GLY A 320 -1.91 6.10 42.24
N GLU A 321 -0.83 5.89 41.45
CA GLU A 321 -0.89 5.26 40.11
C GLU A 321 -1.89 5.94 39.19
N PRO A 322 -1.66 7.19 38.76
CA PRO A 322 -2.63 7.95 37.97
C PRO A 322 -2.79 7.39 36.59
N THR A 323 -3.81 6.56 36.36
CA THR A 323 -4.17 5.99 35.06
C THR A 323 -4.41 7.05 33.99
N SER A 324 -4.77 8.27 34.41
CA SER A 324 -5.00 9.41 33.52
C SER A 324 -3.75 9.84 32.76
N LEU A 325 -2.56 9.74 33.37
CA LEU A 325 -1.29 10.08 32.73
C LEU A 325 -0.98 9.12 31.57
N TRP A 326 -1.09 7.85 31.85
CA TRP A 326 -0.83 6.80 30.86
C TRP A 326 -1.86 6.77 29.74
N SER A 327 -3.12 7.05 30.07
CA SER A 327 -4.17 7.25 29.05
C SER A 327 -3.90 8.48 28.17
N SER A 328 -3.35 9.56 28.73
CA SER A 328 -2.97 10.76 27.96
C SER A 328 -1.77 10.50 27.06
N LEU A 329 -0.78 9.73 27.53
CA LEU A 329 0.35 9.30 26.72
C LEU A 329 -0.09 8.42 25.54
N SER A 330 -0.96 7.43 25.77
CA SER A 330 -1.50 6.58 24.74
C SER A 330 -2.27 7.40 23.67
N ARG A 331 -3.09 8.37 24.11
CA ARG A 331 -3.82 9.29 23.23
C ARG A 331 -2.89 10.23 22.45
N TRP A 332 -1.78 10.66 23.06
CA TRP A 332 -0.78 11.46 22.37
C TRP A 332 -0.14 10.69 21.21
N LEU A 333 0.21 9.41 21.41
CA LEU A 333 0.71 8.53 20.33
C LEU A 333 -0.33 8.30 19.25
N GLU A 334 -1.58 8.00 19.64
CA GLU A 334 -2.71 7.80 18.70
C GLU A 334 -2.89 8.96 17.74
N ARG A 335 -2.77 10.20 18.25
CA ARG A 335 -2.99 11.43 17.47
C ARG A 335 -1.72 11.98 16.80
N ASN A 336 -0.59 11.34 17.02
CA ASN A 336 0.69 11.87 16.55
C ASN A 336 0.83 11.69 15.04
N SER A 337 1.38 12.70 14.37
CA SER A 337 1.70 12.65 12.93
C SER A 337 3.08 12.05 12.64
N PHE A 338 3.84 11.69 13.64
CA PHE A 338 5.19 11.13 13.59
C PHE A 338 6.12 11.91 12.65
N PRO A 339 6.41 13.19 12.96
CA PRO A 339 7.22 14.03 12.09
C PRO A 339 8.66 13.53 11.99
N VAL A 340 9.22 13.54 10.78
CA VAL A 340 10.57 13.02 10.45
C VAL A 340 11.67 13.55 11.38
N ARG A 341 11.61 14.83 11.74
CA ARG A 341 12.59 15.46 12.65
C ARG A 341 12.64 14.85 14.05
N GLN A 342 11.70 14.01 14.42
CA GLN A 342 11.64 13.33 15.72
C GLN A 342 11.79 11.80 15.60
N ASP A 343 12.14 11.27 14.42
CA ASP A 343 12.24 9.82 14.21
C ASP A 343 13.20 9.14 15.18
N ASP A 344 14.32 9.80 15.57
CA ASP A 344 15.25 9.27 16.56
C ASP A 344 14.57 9.05 17.93
N ALA A 345 13.78 10.04 18.36
CA ALA A 345 13.06 9.93 19.62
C ALA A 345 11.97 8.85 19.56
N PHE A 346 11.26 8.73 18.44
CA PHE A 346 10.25 7.69 18.27
C PHE A 346 10.86 6.29 18.19
N ARG A 347 12.00 6.09 17.51
CA ARG A 347 12.71 4.81 17.53
C ARG A 347 13.10 4.41 18.96
N SER A 348 13.60 5.36 19.75
CA SER A 348 13.90 5.11 21.16
C SER A 348 12.63 4.80 21.97
N ILE A 349 11.51 5.52 21.74
CA ILE A 349 10.22 5.22 22.38
C ILE A 349 9.77 3.79 22.06
N VAL A 350 9.87 3.38 20.80
CA VAL A 350 9.52 2.03 20.36
C VAL A 350 10.45 1.01 21.00
N SER A 351 11.76 1.21 20.92
CA SER A 351 12.76 0.30 21.51
C SER A 351 12.55 0.11 23.02
N ASP A 352 12.43 1.22 23.76
CA ASP A 352 12.23 1.18 25.22
C ASP A 352 10.84 0.62 25.58
N GLY A 353 9.83 0.91 24.74
CA GLY A 353 8.47 0.39 24.93
C GLY A 353 8.37 -1.12 24.79
N MET A 354 9.17 -1.72 23.91
CA MET A 354 9.23 -3.17 23.69
C MET A 354 10.28 -3.86 24.60
N GLY A 355 11.23 -3.11 25.15
CA GLY A 355 12.22 -3.60 26.09
C GLY A 355 11.65 -3.85 27.49
N ASN A 356 12.53 -4.25 28.42
CA ASN A 356 12.17 -4.53 29.81
C ASN A 356 12.70 -3.50 30.81
N GLU A 357 13.46 -2.50 30.34
CA GLU A 357 14.16 -1.54 31.22
C GLU A 357 13.26 -0.37 31.66
N ALA A 358 12.28 0.02 30.85
CA ALA A 358 11.35 1.08 31.20
C ALA A 358 10.21 0.60 32.10
N ALA A 359 9.57 1.55 32.84
CA ALA A 359 8.42 1.26 33.71
C ALA A 359 7.27 0.58 32.94
N GLN A 360 6.65 -0.41 33.56
CA GLN A 360 5.63 -1.25 32.93
C GLN A 360 4.43 -0.42 32.43
N GLU A 361 3.96 0.56 33.23
CA GLU A 361 2.81 1.39 32.91
C GLU A 361 3.11 2.27 31.69
N TRP A 362 4.30 2.84 31.60
CA TRP A 362 4.76 3.60 30.45
C TRP A 362 4.83 2.74 29.20
N ARG A 363 5.40 1.55 29.30
CA ARG A 363 5.46 0.57 28.18
C ARG A 363 4.07 0.20 27.70
N SER A 364 3.17 -0.13 28.61
CA SER A 364 1.78 -0.46 28.28
C SER A 364 1.06 0.69 27.58
N ALA A 365 1.30 1.93 28.02
CA ALA A 365 0.75 3.13 27.39
C ALA A 365 1.31 3.36 25.99
N VAL A 366 2.62 3.11 25.79
CA VAL A 366 3.28 3.21 24.48
C VAL A 366 2.70 2.17 23.52
N ILE A 367 2.66 0.90 23.92
CA ILE A 367 2.12 -0.18 23.08
C ILE A 367 0.65 0.13 22.73
N GLY A 368 -0.17 0.44 23.72
CA GLY A 368 -1.58 0.78 23.50
C GLY A 368 -1.79 1.99 22.58
N GLY A 369 -0.90 2.98 22.68
CA GLY A 369 -0.92 4.16 21.81
C GLY A 369 -0.53 3.86 20.38
N LEU A 370 0.49 3.02 20.16
CA LEU A 370 0.92 2.56 18.83
C LEU A 370 -0.15 1.69 18.15
N VAL A 371 -0.80 0.79 18.92
CA VAL A 371 -1.94 -0.01 18.42
C VAL A 371 -3.06 0.91 17.90
N LYS A 372 -3.46 1.90 18.72
CA LYS A 372 -4.49 2.86 18.30
C LYS A 372 -4.07 3.71 17.11
N ALA A 373 -2.80 4.14 17.05
CA ALA A 373 -2.26 4.86 15.89
C ALA A 373 -2.34 4.02 14.62
N ALA A 374 -2.02 2.73 14.69
CA ALA A 374 -2.15 1.80 13.58
C ALA A 374 -3.64 1.57 13.18
N GLU A 375 -4.56 1.54 14.15
CA GLU A 375 -6.00 1.42 13.90
C GLU A 375 -6.58 2.61 13.13
N THR A 376 -6.00 3.80 13.23
CA THR A 376 -6.49 5.00 12.52
C THR A 376 -6.34 4.88 11.00
N ARG A 377 -5.39 4.11 10.49
CA ARG A 377 -5.13 3.85 9.05
C ARG A 377 -4.98 5.11 8.20
N ASN A 378 -4.53 6.21 8.79
CA ASN A 378 -4.40 7.50 8.13
C ASN A 378 -3.07 7.68 7.36
N GLY A 379 -2.20 6.70 7.40
CA GLY A 379 -0.88 6.70 6.76
C GLY A 379 0.23 7.36 7.57
N ALA A 380 -0.07 7.96 8.72
CA ALA A 380 0.95 8.61 9.55
C ALA A 380 1.86 7.57 10.22
N PHE A 381 1.25 6.58 10.86
CA PHE A 381 1.96 5.48 11.51
C PHE A 381 2.70 4.62 10.49
N GLU A 382 2.05 4.26 9.38
CA GLU A 382 2.62 3.36 8.38
C GLU A 382 3.86 3.96 7.70
N LYS A 383 3.81 5.25 7.36
CA LYS A 383 4.99 5.97 6.82
C LYS A 383 6.11 6.07 7.85
N ALA A 384 5.78 6.26 9.13
CA ALA A 384 6.74 6.29 10.21
C ALA A 384 7.36 4.90 10.43
N PHE A 385 6.54 3.84 10.42
CA PHE A 385 7.00 2.45 10.50
C PHE A 385 8.12 2.19 9.48
N TRP A 386 7.91 2.52 8.21
CA TRP A 386 8.90 2.31 7.16
C TRP A 386 10.20 3.07 7.40
N ARG A 387 10.12 4.34 7.82
CA ARG A 387 11.32 5.13 8.14
C ARG A 387 12.10 4.56 9.32
N TRP A 388 11.39 4.09 10.35
CA TRP A 388 12.03 3.54 11.55
C TRP A 388 12.70 2.20 11.26
N VAL A 389 12.03 1.30 10.54
CA VAL A 389 12.60 -0.02 10.22
C VAL A 389 13.68 0.06 9.13
N GLU A 390 13.66 1.06 8.28
CA GLU A 390 14.75 1.28 7.32
C GLU A 390 16.05 1.69 8.01
N GLU A 391 15.96 2.49 9.07
CA GLU A 391 17.13 2.90 9.89
C GLU A 391 17.55 1.85 10.90
N ALA A 392 16.60 1.12 11.47
CA ALA A 392 16.79 0.11 12.52
C ALA A 392 15.93 -1.12 12.22
N PRO A 393 16.38 -2.02 11.32
CA PRO A 393 15.61 -3.19 10.87
C PRO A 393 15.17 -4.12 12.01
N GLU A 394 15.94 -4.16 13.10
CA GLU A 394 15.63 -4.94 14.30
C GLU A 394 14.33 -4.51 14.99
N LEU A 395 13.86 -3.29 14.74
CA LEU A 395 12.58 -2.81 15.27
C LEU A 395 11.37 -3.47 14.59
N ALA A 396 11.53 -4.04 13.40
CA ALA A 396 10.43 -4.64 12.64
C ALA A 396 9.71 -5.73 13.45
N THR A 397 10.47 -6.66 14.02
CA THR A 397 9.93 -7.74 14.85
C THR A 397 9.24 -7.20 16.11
N ALA A 398 9.86 -6.22 16.78
CA ALA A 398 9.31 -5.64 17.99
C ALA A 398 8.01 -4.89 17.72
N LEU A 399 7.97 -4.07 16.67
CA LEU A 399 6.77 -3.36 16.24
C LEU A 399 5.66 -4.32 15.83
N TRP A 400 5.98 -5.36 15.06
CA TRP A 400 4.97 -6.34 14.63
C TRP A 400 4.35 -7.09 15.81
N LYS A 401 5.15 -7.49 16.79
CA LYS A 401 4.63 -8.12 18.02
C LYS A 401 3.67 -7.19 18.79
N ALA A 402 3.88 -5.89 18.72
CA ALA A 402 3.02 -4.92 19.39
C ALA A 402 1.72 -4.62 18.62
N VAL A 403 1.80 -4.44 17.30
CA VAL A 403 0.69 -3.92 16.48
C VAL A 403 0.15 -4.90 15.45
N GLY A 404 0.81 -6.05 15.22
CA GLY A 404 0.46 -7.01 14.16
C GLY A 404 -0.94 -7.62 14.29
N ALA A 405 -1.54 -7.59 15.50
CA ALA A 405 -2.92 -8.02 15.71
C ALA A 405 -3.98 -7.04 15.17
N VAL A 406 -3.57 -5.83 14.74
CA VAL A 406 -4.49 -4.84 14.15
C VAL A 406 -4.94 -5.33 12.78
N ALA A 407 -6.24 -5.54 12.66
CA ALA A 407 -6.82 -6.06 11.42
C ALA A 407 -6.53 -5.14 10.22
N GLY A 408 -6.03 -5.72 9.11
CA GLY A 408 -5.73 -4.98 7.88
C GLY A 408 -4.46 -4.12 7.94
N LEU A 409 -3.60 -4.31 8.95
CA LEU A 409 -2.34 -3.57 9.06
C LEU A 409 -1.37 -3.90 7.92
N GLU A 410 -1.29 -5.17 7.50
CA GLU A 410 -0.44 -5.58 6.38
C GLU A 410 -0.79 -4.81 5.11
N GLU A 411 -2.06 -4.76 4.74
CA GLU A 411 -2.52 -4.03 3.56
C GLU A 411 -2.23 -2.53 3.64
N CYS A 412 -2.36 -1.94 4.85
CA CYS A 412 -2.01 -0.55 5.06
C CYS A 412 -0.51 -0.31 4.91
N LEU A 413 0.35 -1.16 5.49
CA LEU A 413 1.79 -1.07 5.33
C LEU A 413 2.22 -1.25 3.86
N VAL A 414 1.61 -2.18 3.14
CA VAL A 414 1.83 -2.38 1.69
C VAL A 414 1.47 -1.13 0.91
N ARG A 415 0.33 -0.51 1.21
CA ARG A 415 -0.13 0.73 0.55
C ARG A 415 0.84 1.88 0.71
N PHE A 416 1.43 2.05 1.89
CA PHE A 416 2.34 3.14 2.22
C PHE A 416 3.82 2.76 2.13
N ALA A 417 4.12 1.56 1.61
CA ALA A 417 5.50 1.14 1.43
C ALA A 417 6.25 2.07 0.46
N PRO A 418 7.48 2.46 0.77
CA PRO A 418 8.28 3.34 -0.07
C PRO A 418 8.61 2.68 -1.41
N ALA A 419 8.77 3.50 -2.47
CA ALA A 419 9.15 3.00 -3.79
C ALA A 419 10.59 2.47 -3.83
N LYS A 420 11.45 2.92 -2.92
CA LYS A 420 12.85 2.47 -2.77
C LYS A 420 13.19 2.32 -1.30
N LEU A 421 13.89 1.24 -0.97
CA LEU A 421 14.46 0.96 0.34
C LEU A 421 15.96 0.71 0.20
N ARG A 422 16.72 0.99 1.25
CA ARG A 422 18.14 0.59 1.31
C ARG A 422 18.24 -0.93 1.28
N GLN A 423 19.03 -1.48 0.37
CA GLN A 423 19.09 -2.91 0.09
C GLN A 423 19.33 -3.74 1.35
N LYS A 424 20.31 -3.35 2.18
CA LYS A 424 20.65 -4.07 3.42
C LYS A 424 19.48 -4.09 4.41
N ALA A 425 18.81 -2.96 4.61
CA ALA A 425 17.65 -2.87 5.51
C ALA A 425 16.47 -3.68 4.94
N GLY A 426 16.19 -3.51 3.65
CA GLY A 426 15.10 -4.25 2.99
C GLY A 426 15.29 -5.77 3.06
N GLN A 427 16.51 -6.29 2.87
CA GLN A 427 16.80 -7.72 3.00
C GLN A 427 16.53 -8.23 4.43
N ALA A 428 17.01 -7.52 5.46
CA ALA A 428 16.78 -7.92 6.84
C ALA A 428 15.26 -7.91 7.21
N ILE A 429 14.51 -6.94 6.71
CA ILE A 429 13.06 -6.88 6.93
C ILE A 429 12.34 -7.99 6.14
N ALA A 430 12.81 -8.30 4.92
CA ALA A 430 12.23 -9.37 4.09
C ALA A 430 12.34 -10.75 4.76
N GLU A 431 13.45 -11.05 5.43
CA GLU A 431 13.61 -12.29 6.22
C GLU A 431 12.56 -12.37 7.32
N PHE A 432 12.40 -11.33 8.11
CA PHE A 432 11.41 -11.26 9.18
C PHE A 432 9.97 -11.45 8.67
N VAL A 433 9.56 -10.75 7.60
CA VAL A 433 8.18 -10.85 7.10
C VAL A 433 7.86 -12.22 6.51
N LEU A 434 8.87 -12.96 6.02
CA LEU A 434 8.69 -14.35 5.58
C LEU A 434 8.48 -15.29 6.76
N GLU A 435 9.20 -15.11 7.88
CA GLU A 435 9.00 -15.89 9.09
C GLU A 435 7.57 -15.72 9.65
N GLU A 436 7.02 -14.53 9.53
CA GLU A 436 5.64 -14.22 9.95
C GLU A 436 4.57 -14.56 8.90
N GLY A 437 4.95 -15.00 7.70
CA GLY A 437 4.01 -15.36 6.61
C GLY A 437 3.34 -14.16 5.92
N LEU A 438 3.93 -12.97 5.99
CA LEU A 438 3.40 -11.71 5.45
C LEU A 438 3.81 -11.53 3.99
N TYR A 439 3.21 -12.30 3.11
CA TYR A 439 3.63 -12.37 1.71
C TYR A 439 3.36 -11.10 0.90
N GLN A 440 2.31 -10.35 1.21
CA GLN A 440 2.05 -9.07 0.54
C GLN A 440 3.10 -8.03 0.95
N LEU A 441 3.48 -8.01 2.22
CA LEU A 441 4.54 -7.13 2.71
C LEU A 441 5.90 -7.50 2.12
N HIS A 442 6.21 -8.81 2.03
CA HIS A 442 7.41 -9.29 1.32
C HIS A 442 7.44 -8.82 -0.13
N ALA A 443 6.32 -8.94 -0.87
CA ALA A 443 6.21 -8.46 -2.24
C ALA A 443 6.53 -6.95 -2.36
N ALA A 444 6.01 -6.14 -1.43
CA ALA A 444 6.26 -4.70 -1.39
C ALA A 444 7.73 -4.37 -1.13
N ILE A 445 8.38 -5.10 -0.22
CA ILE A 445 9.80 -4.90 0.13
C ILE A 445 10.70 -5.25 -1.04
N VAL A 446 10.55 -6.44 -1.64
CA VAL A 446 11.40 -6.87 -2.75
C VAL A 446 11.24 -5.96 -3.96
N SER A 447 10.01 -5.43 -4.21
CA SER A 447 9.79 -4.44 -5.28
C SER A 447 10.49 -3.11 -5.03
N ALA A 448 10.81 -2.80 -3.76
CA ALA A 448 11.49 -1.56 -3.39
C ALA A 448 13.03 -1.68 -3.41
N ILE A 449 13.58 -2.90 -3.38
CA ILE A 449 15.03 -3.14 -3.32
C ILE A 449 15.62 -3.76 -4.59
N PHE A 450 14.82 -4.41 -5.44
CA PHE A 450 15.28 -5.08 -6.65
C PHE A 450 14.66 -4.49 -7.92
N SER A 451 15.26 -4.79 -9.06
CA SER A 451 14.63 -4.56 -10.36
C SER A 451 13.35 -5.40 -10.51
N PRO A 452 12.37 -5.01 -11.34
CA PRO A 452 11.10 -5.72 -11.45
C PRO A 452 11.25 -7.23 -11.71
N GLY A 453 12.11 -7.63 -12.65
CA GLY A 453 12.35 -9.04 -12.96
C GLY A 453 13.00 -9.82 -11.83
N GLU A 454 13.93 -9.21 -11.11
CA GLU A 454 14.58 -9.83 -9.97
C GLU A 454 13.64 -9.91 -8.76
N ALA A 455 12.88 -8.85 -8.49
CA ALA A 455 11.88 -8.81 -7.41
C ALA A 455 10.86 -9.93 -7.57
N VAL A 456 10.30 -10.10 -8.77
CA VAL A 456 9.36 -11.19 -9.08
C VAL A 456 10.03 -12.55 -8.91
N ARG A 457 11.24 -12.72 -9.41
CA ARG A 457 11.98 -14.00 -9.30
C ARG A 457 12.26 -14.39 -7.85
N VAL A 458 12.65 -13.42 -7.01
CA VAL A 458 12.88 -13.63 -5.57
C VAL A 458 11.56 -13.98 -4.88
N HIS A 459 10.50 -13.22 -5.17
CA HIS A 459 9.19 -13.42 -4.53
C HIS A 459 8.57 -14.77 -4.89
N LEU A 460 8.60 -15.16 -6.16
CA LEU A 460 8.02 -16.43 -6.64
C LEU A 460 8.68 -17.67 -6.05
N LYS A 461 9.93 -17.58 -5.57
CA LYS A 461 10.61 -18.70 -4.90
C LYS A 461 10.03 -19.02 -3.54
N VAL A 462 9.42 -18.06 -2.87
CA VAL A 462 8.98 -18.20 -1.47
C VAL A 462 7.46 -18.11 -1.30
N VAL A 463 6.75 -17.50 -2.25
CA VAL A 463 5.29 -17.36 -2.17
C VAL A 463 4.59 -18.65 -2.60
N PRO A 464 3.58 -19.13 -1.86
CA PRO A 464 2.74 -20.25 -2.28
C PRO A 464 2.05 -19.97 -3.62
N ALA A 465 2.01 -20.99 -4.50
CA ALA A 465 1.42 -20.85 -5.84
C ALA A 465 -0.07 -20.49 -5.83
N SER A 466 -0.77 -20.76 -4.72
CA SER A 466 -2.18 -20.41 -4.52
C SER A 466 -2.43 -18.91 -4.29
N LEU A 467 -1.41 -18.15 -3.87
CA LEU A 467 -1.52 -16.72 -3.62
C LEU A 467 -1.26 -15.93 -4.91
N THR A 468 -2.30 -15.29 -5.41
CA THR A 468 -2.25 -14.49 -6.66
C THR A 468 -2.23 -12.99 -6.41
N ASP A 469 -2.73 -12.54 -5.27
CA ASP A 469 -2.89 -11.15 -4.87
C ASP A 469 -1.56 -10.44 -4.54
N THR A 470 -0.49 -11.20 -4.33
CA THR A 470 0.86 -10.66 -4.06
C THR A 470 1.59 -10.20 -5.32
N ILE A 471 1.23 -10.73 -6.50
CA ILE A 471 1.92 -10.43 -7.76
C ILE A 471 1.74 -8.98 -8.23
N PRO A 472 0.53 -8.39 -8.19
CA PRO A 472 0.37 -6.96 -8.44
C PRO A 472 1.20 -6.08 -7.50
N VAL A 473 1.38 -6.51 -6.24
CA VAL A 473 2.17 -5.77 -5.26
C VAL A 473 3.66 -5.79 -5.61
N VAL A 474 4.22 -6.94 -5.97
CA VAL A 474 5.65 -7.04 -6.35
C VAL A 474 5.94 -6.27 -7.63
N LEU A 475 4.96 -6.12 -8.51
CA LEU A 475 5.07 -5.39 -9.78
C LEU A 475 4.65 -3.92 -9.70
N ARG A 476 4.29 -3.39 -8.53
CA ARG A 476 3.75 -2.02 -8.38
C ARG A 476 4.67 -0.90 -8.91
N ASN A 477 5.99 -1.14 -8.94
CA ASN A 477 7.00 -0.22 -9.45
C ASN A 477 7.45 -0.57 -10.88
N ALA A 478 6.86 -1.62 -11.49
CA ALA A 478 7.18 -2.06 -12.83
C ALA A 478 6.33 -1.30 -13.87
N SER A 479 6.91 -1.02 -15.02
CA SER A 479 6.14 -0.59 -16.18
C SER A 479 5.38 -1.78 -16.79
N ASP A 480 4.35 -1.51 -17.60
CA ASP A 480 3.63 -2.55 -18.34
C ASP A 480 4.59 -3.36 -19.23
N HIS A 481 5.66 -2.75 -19.75
CA HIS A 481 6.70 -3.45 -20.49
C HIS A 481 7.48 -4.43 -19.59
N ASP A 482 7.86 -4.02 -18.36
CA ASP A 482 8.55 -4.92 -17.42
C ASP A 482 7.67 -6.11 -17.04
N VAL A 483 6.36 -5.91 -16.91
CA VAL A 483 5.40 -7.00 -16.66
C VAL A 483 5.44 -8.04 -17.78
N LEU A 484 5.46 -7.59 -19.03
CA LEU A 484 5.57 -8.49 -20.18
C LEU A 484 6.92 -9.23 -20.19
N VAL A 485 8.02 -8.52 -19.93
CA VAL A 485 9.36 -9.15 -19.82
C VAL A 485 9.35 -10.23 -18.75
N CYS A 486 8.86 -9.91 -17.54
CA CYS A 486 8.77 -10.90 -16.45
C CYS A 486 7.89 -12.10 -16.85
N ALA A 487 6.74 -11.87 -17.49
CA ALA A 487 5.84 -12.93 -17.91
C ALA A 487 6.49 -13.87 -18.95
N THR A 488 7.25 -13.30 -19.90
CA THR A 488 7.92 -14.08 -20.96
C THR A 488 9.14 -14.85 -20.46
N GLU A 489 9.90 -14.29 -19.51
CA GLU A 489 11.08 -14.93 -18.96
C GLU A 489 10.74 -16.02 -17.92
N LEU A 490 9.78 -15.74 -17.03
CA LEU A 490 9.46 -16.62 -15.92
C LEU A 490 8.36 -17.62 -16.20
N MET A 491 7.56 -17.40 -17.25
CA MET A 491 6.47 -18.28 -17.69
C MET A 491 5.46 -18.64 -16.58
N ASP A 492 5.32 -17.78 -15.57
CA ASP A 492 4.35 -17.97 -14.47
C ASP A 492 2.94 -17.52 -14.93
N ARG A 493 1.94 -18.39 -14.73
CA ARG A 493 0.56 -18.13 -15.14
C ARG A 493 0.00 -16.81 -14.58
N ARG A 494 0.34 -16.45 -13.36
CA ARG A 494 -0.13 -15.23 -12.70
C ARG A 494 0.40 -13.98 -13.42
N LEU A 495 1.65 -14.02 -13.88
CA LEU A 495 2.25 -12.94 -14.68
C LEU A 495 1.63 -12.85 -16.08
N VAL A 496 1.34 -13.99 -16.68
CA VAL A 496 0.69 -14.05 -18.02
C VAL A 496 -0.66 -13.33 -18.00
N GLU A 497 -1.45 -13.51 -16.93
CA GLU A 497 -2.74 -12.83 -16.78
C GLU A 497 -2.59 -11.29 -16.64
N LEU A 498 -1.63 -10.83 -15.86
CA LEU A 498 -1.34 -9.39 -15.72
C LEU A 498 -0.78 -8.79 -17.01
N ALA A 499 0.12 -9.52 -17.69
CA ALA A 499 0.65 -9.10 -18.99
C ALA A 499 -0.47 -9.01 -20.04
N ALA A 500 -1.42 -9.95 -20.04
CA ALA A 500 -2.57 -9.92 -20.92
C ALA A 500 -3.50 -8.72 -20.64
N GLU A 501 -3.67 -8.37 -19.37
CA GLU A 501 -4.41 -7.16 -18.98
C GLU A 501 -3.70 -5.90 -19.49
N ALA A 502 -2.39 -5.78 -19.30
CA ALA A 502 -1.59 -4.67 -19.80
C ALA A 502 -1.70 -4.53 -21.32
N VAL A 503 -1.56 -5.63 -22.06
CA VAL A 503 -1.70 -5.66 -23.54
C VAL A 503 -3.13 -5.31 -23.97
N SER A 504 -4.14 -5.72 -23.24
CA SER A 504 -5.53 -5.37 -23.56
C SER A 504 -5.81 -3.87 -23.50
N ARG A 505 -5.11 -3.16 -22.60
CA ARG A 505 -5.16 -1.69 -22.46
C ARG A 505 -4.27 -0.97 -23.47
N ALA A 506 -3.09 -1.50 -23.73
CA ALA A 506 -2.08 -0.93 -24.61
C ALA A 506 -1.49 -2.00 -25.56
N PRO A 507 -2.19 -2.32 -26.66
CA PRO A 507 -1.77 -3.39 -27.59
C PRO A 507 -0.35 -3.23 -28.14
N ASN A 508 0.11 -2.02 -28.36
CA ASN A 508 1.44 -1.70 -28.88
C ASN A 508 2.60 -2.23 -28.03
N LEU A 509 2.36 -2.66 -26.80
CA LEU A 509 3.35 -3.35 -25.99
C LEU A 509 3.89 -4.61 -26.64
N LEU A 510 3.11 -5.29 -27.49
CA LEU A 510 3.54 -6.49 -28.20
C LEU A 510 4.55 -6.24 -29.34
N VAL A 511 4.74 -5.00 -29.76
CA VAL A 511 5.66 -4.65 -30.86
C VAL A 511 7.09 -5.17 -30.63
N ALA A 512 7.53 -5.19 -29.38
CA ALA A 512 8.89 -5.59 -29.00
C ALA A 512 9.05 -7.09 -28.72
N PHE A 513 7.96 -7.90 -28.82
CA PHE A 513 7.97 -9.30 -28.41
C PHE A 513 7.79 -10.26 -29.59
N ASP A 514 8.50 -11.40 -29.51
CA ASP A 514 8.45 -12.44 -30.54
C ASP A 514 7.23 -13.35 -30.35
N LEU A 515 6.31 -13.29 -31.30
CA LEU A 515 5.11 -14.12 -31.35
C LEU A 515 5.36 -15.57 -31.79
N SER A 516 6.61 -15.96 -32.01
CA SER A 516 6.96 -17.36 -32.20
C SER A 516 6.91 -18.18 -30.92
N THR A 517 6.94 -17.50 -29.74
CA THR A 517 6.94 -18.14 -28.42
C THR A 517 5.51 -18.41 -27.93
N ASP A 518 5.28 -19.56 -27.31
CA ASP A 518 3.96 -19.96 -26.81
C ASP A 518 3.43 -19.02 -25.72
N VAL A 519 4.33 -18.48 -24.88
CA VAL A 519 3.96 -17.56 -23.80
C VAL A 519 3.41 -16.26 -24.35
N VAL A 520 4.08 -15.66 -25.34
CA VAL A 520 3.61 -14.41 -25.96
C VAL A 520 2.28 -14.64 -26.69
N ARG A 521 2.12 -15.80 -27.35
CA ARG A 521 0.84 -16.19 -27.95
C ARG A 521 -0.27 -16.33 -26.91
N THR A 522 0.03 -16.88 -25.75
CA THR A 522 -0.92 -17.01 -24.65
C THR A 522 -1.32 -15.63 -24.09
N ILE A 523 -0.35 -14.73 -23.88
CA ILE A 523 -0.60 -13.34 -23.47
C ILE A 523 -1.50 -12.65 -24.51
N TRP A 524 -1.17 -12.75 -25.80
CA TRP A 524 -1.96 -12.14 -26.86
C TRP A 524 -3.36 -12.73 -26.92
N SER A 525 -3.49 -14.04 -26.80
CA SER A 525 -4.79 -14.73 -26.76
C SER A 525 -5.66 -14.21 -25.60
N SER A 526 -5.11 -14.15 -24.37
CA SER A 526 -5.83 -13.65 -23.20
C SER A 526 -6.14 -12.15 -23.30
N ALA A 527 -5.28 -11.36 -23.95
CA ALA A 527 -5.55 -9.96 -24.23
C ALA A 527 -6.71 -9.77 -25.21
N LEU A 528 -6.76 -10.59 -26.28
CA LEU A 528 -7.86 -10.61 -27.26
C LEU A 528 -9.20 -10.98 -26.62
N GLU A 529 -9.21 -11.82 -25.59
CA GLU A 529 -10.43 -12.15 -24.84
C GLU A 529 -11.01 -10.92 -24.14
N ARG A 530 -10.15 -10.07 -23.60
CA ARG A 530 -10.54 -8.85 -22.88
C ARG A 530 -10.85 -7.69 -23.82
N ASN A 531 -10.09 -7.59 -24.92
CA ASN A 531 -10.21 -6.51 -25.89
C ASN A 531 -9.79 -7.02 -27.28
N LEU A 532 -10.74 -7.14 -28.19
CA LEU A 532 -10.46 -7.59 -29.55
C LEU A 532 -9.48 -6.68 -30.31
N GLU A 533 -9.44 -5.36 -29.99
CA GLU A 533 -8.49 -4.43 -30.61
C GLU A 533 -7.01 -4.78 -30.32
N ALA A 534 -6.74 -5.68 -29.38
CA ALA A 534 -5.41 -6.24 -29.16
C ALA A 534 -4.82 -6.95 -30.38
N TRP A 535 -5.63 -7.22 -31.44
CA TRP A 535 -5.12 -7.72 -32.69
C TRP A 535 -4.09 -6.80 -33.36
N ARG A 536 -4.14 -5.49 -33.06
CA ARG A 536 -3.19 -4.48 -33.58
C ARG A 536 -1.84 -4.45 -32.84
N GLY A 537 -1.68 -5.27 -31.81
CA GLY A 537 -0.53 -5.25 -30.94
C GLY A 537 0.84 -5.54 -31.59
N PRO A 538 0.99 -6.56 -32.40
CA PRO A 538 2.24 -6.86 -33.09
C PRO A 538 2.68 -5.72 -34.03
N ALA A 539 4.00 -5.63 -34.28
CA ALA A 539 4.55 -4.65 -35.22
C ALA A 539 3.96 -4.80 -36.63
N ASP A 540 3.81 -6.04 -37.09
CA ASP A 540 3.06 -6.44 -38.28
C ASP A 540 2.06 -7.54 -37.89
N PRO A 541 0.82 -7.15 -37.57
CA PRO A 541 -0.20 -8.10 -37.15
C PRO A 541 -0.52 -9.16 -38.19
N ARG A 542 -0.45 -8.79 -39.50
CA ARG A 542 -0.71 -9.72 -40.63
C ARG A 542 0.38 -10.77 -40.71
N ALA A 543 1.63 -10.34 -40.78
CA ALA A 543 2.77 -11.26 -40.83
C ALA A 543 2.84 -12.17 -39.59
N ALA A 544 2.55 -11.62 -38.41
CA ALA A 544 2.49 -12.38 -37.15
C ALA A 544 1.41 -13.48 -37.21
N PHE A 545 0.24 -13.15 -37.68
CA PHE A 545 -0.86 -14.11 -37.84
C PHE A 545 -0.56 -15.17 -38.92
N GLU A 546 -0.01 -14.78 -40.08
CA GLU A 546 0.42 -15.72 -41.13
C GLU A 546 1.49 -16.69 -40.60
N GLY A 547 2.44 -16.21 -39.77
CA GLY A 547 3.40 -17.06 -39.08
C GLY A 547 2.73 -18.11 -38.18
N ILE A 548 1.68 -17.73 -37.44
CA ILE A 548 0.89 -18.68 -36.63
C ILE A 548 0.18 -19.71 -37.52
N LEU A 549 -0.39 -19.30 -38.66
CA LEU A 549 -1.01 -20.22 -39.59
C LEU A 549 0.00 -21.19 -40.22
N LEU A 550 1.20 -20.72 -40.56
CA LEU A 550 2.29 -21.56 -41.04
C LEU A 550 2.73 -22.60 -40.03
N ASP A 551 2.82 -22.20 -38.77
CA ASP A 551 3.10 -23.13 -37.66
C ASP A 551 2.02 -24.20 -37.52
N LEU A 552 0.75 -23.79 -37.59
CA LEU A 552 -0.40 -24.72 -37.58
C LEU A 552 -0.31 -25.74 -38.75
N LEU A 553 0.01 -25.27 -39.95
CA LEU A 553 0.13 -26.11 -41.15
C LEU A 553 1.39 -27.01 -41.08
N GLY A 554 2.45 -26.51 -40.42
CA GLY A 554 3.67 -27.30 -40.16
C GLY A 554 3.53 -28.33 -39.04
N GLY A 555 2.35 -28.44 -38.39
CA GLY A 555 2.05 -29.41 -37.34
C GLY A 555 2.50 -28.95 -35.92
N ARG A 556 2.88 -27.69 -35.75
CA ARG A 556 3.10 -27.12 -34.41
C ARG A 556 1.77 -26.94 -33.70
N LYS A 557 1.76 -27.17 -32.40
CA LYS A 557 0.54 -26.99 -31.57
C LYS A 557 0.24 -25.52 -31.45
N VAL A 558 -0.87 -25.07 -31.99
CA VAL A 558 -1.41 -23.72 -31.83
C VAL A 558 -2.69 -23.79 -30.98
N ALA A 559 -2.84 -22.90 -30.01
CA ALA A 559 -4.05 -22.87 -29.18
C ALA A 559 -5.28 -22.54 -30.02
N SER A 560 -6.32 -23.37 -29.90
CA SER A 560 -7.59 -23.20 -30.63
C SER A 560 -8.30 -21.89 -30.26
N GLU A 561 -8.15 -21.45 -28.99
CA GLU A 561 -8.71 -20.22 -28.45
C GLU A 561 -8.12 -18.98 -29.12
N LEU A 562 -6.82 -18.98 -29.39
CA LEU A 562 -6.15 -17.89 -30.10
C LEU A 562 -6.70 -17.76 -31.53
N LEU A 563 -6.81 -18.88 -32.24
CA LEU A 563 -7.35 -18.89 -33.61
C LEU A 563 -8.83 -18.48 -33.66
N ASP A 564 -9.62 -18.91 -32.67
CA ASP A 564 -11.03 -18.49 -32.55
C ASP A 564 -11.15 -16.98 -32.34
N ARG A 565 -10.34 -16.39 -31.47
CA ARG A 565 -10.34 -14.96 -31.21
C ARG A 565 -9.86 -14.15 -32.41
N LEU A 566 -8.79 -14.57 -33.08
CA LEU A 566 -8.28 -13.93 -34.28
C LEU A 566 -9.26 -14.04 -35.46
N SER A 567 -10.07 -15.11 -35.53
CA SER A 567 -11.11 -15.26 -36.54
C SER A 567 -12.24 -14.23 -36.44
N ARG A 568 -12.30 -13.49 -35.35
CA ARG A 568 -13.28 -12.41 -35.09
C ARG A 568 -12.71 -11.03 -35.36
N THR A 569 -11.47 -10.92 -35.81
CA THR A 569 -10.75 -9.68 -36.08
C THR A 569 -10.60 -9.46 -37.58
N PRO A 570 -10.19 -8.28 -38.05
CA PRO A 570 -9.89 -8.03 -39.45
C PRO A 570 -8.80 -8.92 -40.06
N LEU A 571 -7.98 -9.58 -39.23
CA LEU A 571 -6.99 -10.56 -39.67
C LEU A 571 -7.62 -11.84 -40.24
N ALA A 572 -8.90 -12.08 -39.97
CA ALA A 572 -9.63 -13.24 -40.43
C ALA A 572 -9.81 -13.33 -41.98
N ASP A 573 -9.60 -12.20 -42.66
CA ASP A 573 -9.54 -12.22 -44.14
C ASP A 573 -8.23 -12.87 -44.63
N LEU A 574 -8.30 -14.10 -45.03
CA LEU A 574 -7.20 -14.89 -45.60
C LEU A 574 -7.11 -14.83 -47.15
N SER A 575 -7.76 -13.86 -47.78
CA SER A 575 -7.77 -13.76 -49.26
C SER A 575 -6.38 -13.57 -49.88
N GLU A 576 -5.39 -13.14 -49.14
CA GLU A 576 -3.98 -13.02 -49.56
C GLU A 576 -3.10 -14.20 -49.15
N PHE A 577 -3.56 -15.05 -48.24
CA PHE A 577 -2.80 -16.18 -47.76
C PHE A 577 -2.84 -17.35 -48.75
N SER A 578 -1.71 -17.64 -49.37
CA SER A 578 -1.65 -18.62 -50.49
C SER A 578 -2.06 -20.05 -50.11
N ARG A 579 -1.90 -20.42 -48.84
CA ARG A 579 -2.21 -21.78 -48.34
C ARG A 579 -3.54 -21.86 -47.58
N GLN A 580 -4.43 -20.89 -47.78
CA GLN A 580 -5.73 -20.85 -47.12
C GLN A 580 -6.54 -22.17 -47.17
N PRO A 581 -6.57 -22.95 -48.27
CA PRO A 581 -7.40 -24.17 -48.35
C PRO A 581 -6.95 -25.24 -47.31
N GLU A 582 -5.66 -25.23 -46.95
CA GLU A 582 -5.14 -26.19 -45.99
C GLU A 582 -5.58 -25.86 -44.56
N VAL A 583 -5.86 -24.56 -44.26
CA VAL A 583 -6.26 -24.07 -42.91
C VAL A 583 -7.62 -24.64 -42.54
N TRP A 584 -8.54 -24.77 -43.47
CA TRP A 584 -9.93 -25.20 -43.19
C TRP A 584 -10.04 -26.56 -42.52
N SER A 585 -9.10 -27.46 -42.82
CA SER A 585 -9.07 -28.81 -42.25
C SER A 585 -8.41 -28.86 -40.87
N LYS A 586 -7.70 -27.79 -40.45
CA LYS A 586 -6.90 -27.74 -39.22
C LYS A 586 -7.57 -26.97 -38.09
N VAL A 587 -8.62 -26.22 -38.33
CA VAL A 587 -9.35 -25.43 -37.39
C VAL A 587 -10.72 -26.03 -37.07
N ASN A 588 -11.29 -25.71 -35.89
CA ASN A 588 -12.63 -26.14 -35.52
C ASN A 588 -13.71 -25.49 -36.40
N SER A 589 -14.92 -26.02 -36.39
CA SER A 589 -16.00 -25.58 -37.29
C SER A 589 -16.34 -24.10 -37.12
N SER A 590 -16.44 -23.60 -35.88
CA SER A 590 -16.80 -22.21 -35.60
C SER A 590 -15.74 -21.23 -36.12
N THR A 591 -14.47 -21.51 -35.83
CA THR A 591 -13.32 -20.70 -36.29
C THR A 591 -13.23 -20.70 -37.80
N ARG A 592 -13.42 -21.89 -38.43
CA ARG A 592 -13.45 -22.05 -39.89
C ARG A 592 -14.55 -21.19 -40.52
N ASP A 593 -15.76 -21.24 -39.97
CA ASP A 593 -16.90 -20.50 -40.55
C ASP A 593 -16.68 -18.98 -40.47
N ASN A 594 -16.00 -18.50 -39.42
CA ASN A 594 -15.60 -17.09 -39.33
C ASN A 594 -14.55 -16.71 -40.36
N PHE A 595 -13.47 -17.50 -40.48
CA PHE A 595 -12.44 -17.28 -41.52
C PHE A 595 -13.02 -17.31 -42.90
N LEU A 596 -13.85 -18.31 -43.22
CA LEU A 596 -14.50 -18.42 -44.54
C LEU A 596 -15.39 -17.20 -44.84
N ARG A 597 -16.13 -16.71 -43.87
CA ARG A 597 -16.98 -15.53 -43.99
C ARG A 597 -16.18 -14.27 -44.29
N GLU A 598 -15.15 -13.97 -43.46
CA GLU A 598 -14.36 -12.78 -43.64
C GLU A 598 -13.49 -12.83 -44.90
N THR A 599 -12.93 -14.00 -45.21
CA THR A 599 -12.21 -14.22 -46.49
C THR A 599 -13.14 -14.08 -47.70
N ALA A 600 -14.37 -14.58 -47.62
CA ALA A 600 -15.37 -14.39 -48.65
C ALA A 600 -15.68 -12.90 -48.89
N ARG A 601 -15.82 -12.13 -47.84
CA ARG A 601 -16.04 -10.66 -47.91
C ARG A 601 -14.84 -9.94 -48.50
N GLY A 602 -13.62 -10.21 -47.99
CA GLY A 602 -12.39 -9.63 -48.52
C GLY A 602 -12.20 -9.94 -49.98
N TRP A 603 -12.54 -11.17 -50.42
CA TRP A 603 -12.51 -11.58 -51.81
C TRP A 603 -13.53 -10.81 -52.66
N LEU A 604 -14.79 -10.68 -52.18
CA LEU A 604 -15.83 -9.92 -52.89
C LEU A 604 -15.45 -8.45 -53.04
N ASP A 605 -14.87 -7.84 -52.03
CA ASP A 605 -14.44 -6.43 -52.07
C ASP A 605 -13.27 -6.21 -53.05
N LYS A 606 -12.32 -7.17 -53.12
CA LYS A 606 -11.21 -7.14 -54.09
C LYS A 606 -11.73 -7.25 -55.53
N ILE A 607 -12.60 -8.21 -55.79
CA ILE A 607 -13.19 -8.37 -57.16
C ILE A 607 -14.02 -7.12 -57.50
N ALA A 608 -14.84 -6.64 -56.60
CA ALA A 608 -15.66 -5.46 -56.84
C ALA A 608 -14.79 -4.25 -57.23
N SER A 609 -13.58 -4.17 -56.64
CA SER A 609 -12.59 -3.12 -56.89
C SER A 609 -11.70 -3.38 -58.13
N GLY A 610 -11.89 -4.51 -58.81
CA GLY A 610 -11.11 -4.87 -60.01
C GLY A 610 -9.69 -5.36 -59.71
N LEU A 611 -9.39 -5.72 -58.47
CA LEU A 611 -8.09 -6.26 -58.06
C LEU A 611 -7.98 -7.76 -58.48
N PRO A 612 -6.76 -8.24 -58.79
CA PRO A 612 -6.55 -9.65 -59.07
C PRO A 612 -6.79 -10.49 -57.82
N VAL A 613 -7.42 -11.63 -58.00
CA VAL A 613 -7.72 -12.57 -56.93
C VAL A 613 -7.18 -13.95 -57.25
N PRO A 614 -6.70 -14.70 -56.27
CA PRO A 614 -6.28 -16.08 -56.42
C PRO A 614 -7.50 -16.97 -56.72
N GLY A 615 -7.23 -18.14 -57.26
CA GLY A 615 -8.29 -19.13 -57.54
C GLY A 615 -9.04 -19.52 -56.28
N LEU A 616 -10.35 -19.62 -56.34
CA LEU A 616 -11.22 -19.94 -55.23
C LEU A 616 -11.37 -21.44 -55.01
N ASP A 617 -11.14 -21.89 -53.78
CA ASP A 617 -11.53 -23.26 -53.42
C ASP A 617 -13.06 -23.38 -53.22
N ALA A 618 -13.55 -24.62 -53.17
CA ALA A 618 -14.99 -24.91 -53.10
C ALA A 618 -15.63 -24.38 -51.78
N GLN A 619 -14.90 -24.35 -50.67
CA GLN A 619 -15.46 -23.90 -49.39
C GLN A 619 -15.64 -22.38 -49.37
N ILE A 620 -14.71 -21.63 -49.95
CA ILE A 620 -14.84 -20.17 -50.09
C ILE A 620 -15.98 -19.85 -51.05
N GLN A 621 -16.05 -20.55 -52.19
CA GLN A 621 -17.17 -20.37 -53.12
C GLN A 621 -18.51 -20.58 -52.43
N THR A 622 -18.64 -21.62 -51.63
CA THR A 622 -19.85 -21.88 -50.84
C THR A 622 -20.12 -20.74 -49.82
N ALA A 623 -19.09 -20.26 -49.14
CA ALA A 623 -19.23 -19.13 -48.19
C ALA A 623 -19.70 -17.86 -48.89
N ILE A 624 -19.11 -17.54 -50.06
CA ILE A 624 -19.52 -16.38 -50.89
C ILE A 624 -20.97 -16.48 -51.29
N LEU A 625 -21.41 -17.69 -51.71
CA LEU A 625 -22.79 -17.91 -52.17
C LEU A 625 -23.83 -17.69 -51.07
N HIS A 626 -23.44 -17.82 -49.78
CA HIS A 626 -24.30 -17.59 -48.61
C HIS A 626 -24.12 -16.19 -47.98
N ASP A 627 -23.17 -15.39 -48.43
CA ASP A 627 -22.95 -14.06 -47.89
C ASP A 627 -23.86 -13.01 -48.54
N GLN A 628 -24.55 -12.23 -47.70
CA GLN A 628 -25.45 -11.14 -48.16
C GLN A 628 -24.71 -10.06 -48.96
N ARG A 629 -23.40 -9.92 -48.77
CA ARG A 629 -22.57 -8.95 -49.48
C ARG A 629 -22.56 -9.22 -50.97
N LEU A 630 -22.60 -10.50 -51.37
CA LEU A 630 -22.72 -10.87 -52.79
C LEU A 630 -23.97 -10.28 -53.41
N ASP A 631 -25.13 -10.44 -52.77
CA ASP A 631 -26.41 -9.88 -53.30
C ASP A 631 -26.37 -8.34 -53.27
N GLN A 632 -25.76 -7.75 -52.26
CA GLN A 632 -25.59 -6.28 -52.23
C GLN A 632 -24.74 -5.78 -53.38
N LEU A 633 -23.58 -6.43 -53.67
CA LEU A 633 -22.70 -6.03 -54.78
C LEU A 633 -23.35 -6.24 -56.15
N LEU A 634 -24.08 -7.33 -56.34
CA LEU A 634 -24.82 -7.62 -57.58
C LEU A 634 -25.99 -6.63 -57.81
N ASN A 635 -26.59 -6.09 -56.70
CA ASN A 635 -27.75 -5.20 -56.77
C ASN A 635 -27.42 -3.72 -56.56
N GLN A 636 -26.15 -3.36 -56.40
CA GLN A 636 -25.72 -1.98 -56.22
C GLN A 636 -26.09 -1.09 -57.39
N SER A 637 -26.71 0.05 -57.12
CA SER A 637 -27.55 0.81 -58.08
C SER A 637 -26.84 1.69 -59.14
N ASP A 638 -25.50 1.68 -59.21
CA ASP A 638 -24.79 2.39 -60.27
C ASP A 638 -24.99 1.66 -61.60
N ALA A 639 -25.90 2.20 -62.41
CA ALA A 639 -26.44 1.51 -63.59
C ALA A 639 -25.39 1.23 -64.66
N THR A 640 -24.34 2.03 -64.78
CA THR A 640 -23.30 1.92 -65.81
C THR A 640 -22.33 0.76 -65.58
N ASP A 641 -21.99 0.46 -64.34
CA ASP A 641 -20.98 -0.55 -64.04
C ASP A 641 -21.54 -1.86 -63.44
N ARG A 642 -22.85 -1.93 -63.25
CA ARG A 642 -23.55 -3.08 -62.61
C ARG A 642 -23.29 -4.41 -63.31
N PHE A 643 -23.46 -4.43 -64.64
CA PHE A 643 -23.32 -5.67 -65.41
C PHE A 643 -21.86 -6.09 -65.54
N ASP A 644 -20.92 -5.17 -65.74
CA ASP A 644 -19.49 -5.46 -65.77
C ASP A 644 -18.99 -5.99 -64.42
N ARG A 645 -19.46 -5.42 -63.31
CA ARG A 645 -19.16 -5.93 -61.97
C ARG A 645 -19.73 -7.33 -61.76
N ALA A 646 -20.97 -7.55 -62.13
CA ALA A 646 -21.60 -8.85 -62.02
C ALA A 646 -20.85 -9.90 -62.84
N VAL A 647 -20.44 -9.57 -64.06
CA VAL A 647 -19.64 -10.46 -64.90
C VAL A 647 -18.30 -10.77 -64.29
N ARG A 648 -17.58 -9.74 -63.71
CA ARG A 648 -16.32 -9.94 -63.00
C ARG A 648 -16.47 -10.89 -61.82
N ILE A 649 -17.49 -10.66 -60.98
CA ILE A 649 -17.76 -11.49 -59.79
C ILE A 649 -18.09 -12.93 -60.24
N LEU A 650 -19.06 -13.09 -61.15
CA LEU A 650 -19.60 -14.39 -61.55
C LEU A 650 -18.64 -15.21 -62.38
N THR A 651 -17.74 -14.57 -63.14
CA THR A 651 -16.68 -15.29 -63.89
C THR A 651 -15.80 -16.06 -62.90
N ASN A 652 -15.54 -15.52 -61.74
CA ASN A 652 -14.71 -16.12 -60.69
C ASN A 652 -15.49 -17.04 -59.75
N LEU A 653 -16.80 -17.16 -59.88
CA LEU A 653 -17.67 -18.01 -59.04
C LEU A 653 -18.28 -19.16 -59.85
N PRO A 654 -17.51 -20.23 -60.17
CA PRO A 654 -18.03 -21.35 -60.96
C PRO A 654 -19.23 -22.05 -60.33
N MET A 655 -19.38 -22.07 -59.04
CA MET A 655 -20.50 -22.74 -58.37
C MET A 655 -21.77 -21.88 -58.28
N TYR A 656 -21.80 -20.66 -58.85
CA TYR A 656 -23.01 -19.83 -58.82
C TYR A 656 -24.16 -20.49 -59.57
N PRO A 657 -25.34 -20.72 -58.97
CA PRO A 657 -26.41 -21.50 -59.59
C PRO A 657 -27.19 -20.69 -60.62
N GLU A 658 -27.53 -21.33 -61.72
CA GLU A 658 -28.23 -20.73 -62.87
C GLU A 658 -29.56 -20.09 -62.45
N ASN A 659 -30.34 -20.77 -61.63
CA ASN A 659 -31.62 -20.25 -61.16
C ASN A 659 -31.53 -18.91 -60.42
N ARG A 660 -30.52 -18.75 -59.55
CA ARG A 660 -30.24 -17.51 -58.85
C ARG A 660 -29.77 -16.43 -59.80
N PHE A 661 -28.93 -16.79 -60.77
CA PHE A 661 -28.50 -15.88 -61.84
C PHE A 661 -29.67 -15.41 -62.70
N THR A 662 -30.52 -16.28 -63.11
CA THR A 662 -31.69 -15.96 -63.98
C THR A 662 -32.69 -15.05 -63.25
N SER A 663 -32.88 -15.27 -61.91
CA SER A 663 -33.71 -14.44 -61.11
C SER A 663 -33.08 -13.00 -60.93
N TRP A 664 -31.78 -12.96 -60.69
CA TRP A 664 -31.04 -11.67 -60.60
C TRP A 664 -31.08 -10.96 -61.99
N LEU A 665 -30.81 -11.68 -63.09
CA LEU A 665 -30.80 -11.10 -64.42
C LEU A 665 -32.13 -10.45 -64.78
N ARG A 666 -33.25 -11.12 -64.46
CA ARG A 666 -34.59 -10.58 -64.63
C ARG A 666 -34.77 -9.23 -63.84
N SER A 667 -34.44 -9.22 -62.63
CA SER A 667 -34.53 -8.01 -61.80
C SER A 667 -33.56 -6.95 -62.28
N ALA A 668 -32.33 -7.32 -62.67
CA ALA A 668 -31.31 -6.37 -63.09
C ALA A 668 -31.62 -5.70 -64.41
N LEU A 669 -32.32 -6.42 -65.34
CA LEU A 669 -32.75 -5.90 -66.64
C LEU A 669 -34.03 -5.09 -66.58
N ASP A 670 -34.77 -5.14 -65.44
CA ASP A 670 -35.97 -4.32 -65.27
C ASP A 670 -35.59 -2.87 -65.13
N GLY A 671 -35.95 -2.01 -66.10
CA GLY A 671 -35.68 -0.56 -66.08
C GLY A 671 -34.23 -0.11 -66.41
N ALA A 672 -33.27 -1.01 -66.64
CA ALA A 672 -31.88 -0.70 -66.96
C ALA A 672 -31.50 -1.15 -68.36
N ARG A 673 -30.78 -0.37 -69.21
CA ARG A 673 -30.12 -0.74 -70.42
C ARG A 673 -28.70 -1.22 -70.16
N VAL A 674 -28.29 -2.23 -70.94
CA VAL A 674 -26.96 -2.85 -70.89
C VAL A 674 -26.08 -2.25 -71.96
N GLU A 675 -24.88 -1.79 -71.62
CA GLU A 675 -23.89 -1.35 -72.57
C GLU A 675 -23.45 -2.55 -73.49
N ALA A 676 -23.10 -2.28 -74.72
CA ALA A 676 -22.81 -3.31 -75.69
C ALA A 676 -21.64 -4.25 -75.31
N SER A 677 -20.60 -3.67 -74.65
CA SER A 677 -19.44 -4.36 -74.10
C SER A 677 -19.82 -5.30 -72.95
N ALA A 678 -20.58 -4.81 -72.00
CA ALA A 678 -21.08 -5.54 -70.86
C ALA A 678 -22.09 -6.60 -71.23
N SER A 679 -22.97 -6.30 -72.26
CA SER A 679 -23.88 -7.27 -72.84
C SER A 679 -23.14 -8.45 -73.53
N ALA A 680 -22.09 -8.19 -74.32
CA ALA A 680 -21.26 -9.22 -74.88
C ALA A 680 -20.54 -10.08 -73.84
N ALA A 681 -19.98 -9.42 -72.77
CA ALA A 681 -19.35 -10.14 -71.71
C ALA A 681 -20.31 -11.03 -70.90
N LEU A 682 -21.56 -10.55 -70.69
CA LEU A 682 -22.62 -11.33 -70.06
C LEU A 682 -22.96 -12.57 -70.88
N GLY A 683 -23.05 -12.40 -72.21
CA GLY A 683 -23.29 -13.53 -73.17
C GLY A 683 -22.19 -14.58 -73.14
N ARG A 684 -20.89 -14.12 -73.10
CA ARG A 684 -19.77 -15.07 -72.99
C ARG A 684 -19.83 -15.86 -71.69
N LEU A 685 -20.17 -15.18 -70.54
CA LEU A 685 -20.34 -15.83 -69.22
C LEU A 685 -21.44 -16.92 -69.35
N ILE A 686 -22.58 -16.56 -69.88
CA ILE A 686 -23.71 -17.49 -70.07
C ILE A 686 -23.31 -18.68 -70.91
N GLU A 687 -22.61 -18.46 -72.05
CA GLU A 687 -22.12 -19.55 -72.95
C GLU A 687 -21.11 -20.42 -72.15
N GLN A 688 -20.15 -19.84 -71.48
CA GLN A 688 -19.14 -20.57 -70.75
C GLN A 688 -19.78 -21.49 -69.70
N ARG A 689 -20.80 -20.97 -68.99
CA ARG A 689 -21.52 -21.69 -67.96
C ARG A 689 -22.61 -22.60 -68.38
N ARG A 690 -22.95 -22.62 -69.72
CA ARG A 690 -24.06 -23.39 -70.27
C ARG A 690 -25.39 -23.03 -69.58
N TRP A 691 -25.65 -21.77 -69.22
CA TRP A 691 -26.88 -21.31 -68.59
C TRP A 691 -28.01 -21.08 -69.55
N ARG A 692 -28.69 -22.18 -69.95
CA ARG A 692 -29.71 -22.18 -70.90
C ARG A 692 -30.97 -21.38 -70.56
N SER A 693 -31.37 -21.47 -69.26
CA SER A 693 -32.54 -20.72 -68.78
C SER A 693 -32.29 -19.21 -68.84
N ALA A 694 -31.05 -18.77 -68.64
CA ALA A 694 -30.66 -17.34 -68.69
C ALA A 694 -30.68 -16.86 -70.18
N ALA A 695 -30.20 -17.64 -71.09
CA ALA A 695 -30.28 -17.37 -72.54
C ALA A 695 -31.75 -17.30 -73.01
N ASP A 696 -32.58 -18.20 -72.57
CA ASP A 696 -34.03 -18.22 -72.86
C ASP A 696 -34.75 -16.97 -72.28
N GLU A 697 -34.36 -16.53 -71.09
CA GLU A 697 -34.88 -15.31 -70.46
C GLU A 697 -34.54 -14.06 -71.32
N MET A 698 -33.24 -13.89 -71.63
CA MET A 698 -32.81 -12.80 -72.52
C MET A 698 -33.53 -12.86 -73.90
N MET A 699 -33.73 -14.02 -74.44
CA MET A 699 -34.50 -14.19 -75.69
C MET A 699 -35.96 -13.77 -75.49
N ARG A 700 -36.57 -14.11 -74.38
CA ARG A 700 -37.96 -13.74 -74.10
C ARG A 700 -38.07 -12.20 -74.04
N MET A 701 -37.08 -11.52 -73.35
CA MET A 701 -37.07 -10.08 -73.27
C MET A 701 -36.81 -9.43 -74.61
N LEU A 702 -35.98 -10.01 -75.46
CA LEU A 702 -35.78 -9.48 -76.80
C LEU A 702 -37.09 -9.61 -77.63
N ARG A 703 -37.81 -10.72 -77.46
CA ARG A 703 -39.06 -10.96 -78.17
C ARG A 703 -40.20 -10.06 -77.70
N TRP A 704 -40.42 -9.96 -76.37
CA TRP A 704 -41.63 -9.34 -75.83
C TRP A 704 -41.45 -7.88 -75.50
N SER A 705 -40.24 -7.48 -75.07
CA SER A 705 -39.93 -6.14 -74.64
C SER A 705 -39.03 -5.36 -75.60
N GLY A 706 -38.65 -5.93 -76.72
CA GLY A 706 -37.88 -5.29 -77.81
C GLY A 706 -36.47 -4.87 -77.35
N ARG A 707 -35.86 -5.53 -76.37
CA ARG A 707 -34.55 -5.18 -75.71
C ARG A 707 -33.40 -5.48 -76.69
N GLN A 708 -33.16 -4.53 -77.68
CA GLN A 708 -32.06 -4.63 -78.66
C GLN A 708 -30.66 -4.58 -78.03
N ASP A 709 -30.51 -4.02 -76.84
CA ASP A 709 -29.29 -3.95 -76.05
C ASP A 709 -28.81 -5.37 -75.59
N LEU A 710 -29.69 -6.42 -75.64
CA LEU A 710 -29.33 -7.78 -75.33
C LEU A 710 -28.78 -8.57 -76.53
N ARG A 711 -28.87 -8.01 -77.77
CA ARG A 711 -28.35 -8.70 -78.92
C ARG A 711 -26.87 -9.07 -78.87
N PRO A 712 -25.96 -8.22 -78.39
CA PRO A 712 -24.56 -8.64 -78.23
C PRO A 712 -24.40 -9.88 -77.38
N ALA A 713 -25.11 -9.94 -76.18
CA ALA A 713 -25.07 -11.13 -75.33
C ALA A 713 -25.59 -12.40 -76.04
N LEU A 714 -26.76 -12.28 -76.66
CA LEU A 714 -27.36 -13.40 -77.34
C LEU A 714 -26.55 -13.92 -78.58
N ARG A 715 -25.72 -13.04 -79.14
CA ARG A 715 -24.75 -13.44 -80.18
C ARG A 715 -23.63 -14.31 -79.61
N GLU A 716 -23.11 -13.96 -78.46
CA GLU A 716 -22.05 -14.71 -77.81
C GLU A 716 -22.55 -16.09 -77.34
N CYS A 717 -23.79 -16.19 -76.86
CA CYS A 717 -24.41 -17.49 -76.47
C CYS A 717 -25.40 -18.07 -77.50
N ALA A 718 -25.20 -17.73 -78.74
CA ALA A 718 -26.10 -18.17 -79.84
C ALA A 718 -26.25 -19.70 -79.94
N SER A 719 -25.27 -20.49 -79.52
CA SER A 719 -25.34 -21.96 -79.50
C SER A 719 -26.49 -22.50 -78.62
N MET A 720 -26.95 -21.69 -77.65
CA MET A 720 -28.02 -22.07 -76.72
C MET A 720 -29.39 -21.56 -77.15
N VAL A 721 -29.40 -20.68 -78.13
CA VAL A 721 -30.64 -20.09 -78.68
C VAL A 721 -31.18 -20.94 -79.79
N GLY A 722 -32.52 -21.10 -79.83
CA GLY A 722 -33.18 -21.87 -80.88
C GLY A 722 -32.89 -21.37 -82.30
N ILE A 723 -32.83 -22.26 -83.28
CA ILE A 723 -32.45 -21.96 -84.69
C ILE A 723 -33.30 -20.84 -85.28
N PHE A 724 -34.62 -20.91 -85.08
CA PHE A 724 -35.50 -19.84 -85.51
C PHE A 724 -35.23 -18.46 -84.89
N ASP A 725 -34.96 -18.43 -83.61
CA ASP A 725 -34.63 -17.15 -82.88
C ASP A 725 -33.30 -16.55 -83.34
N ARG A 726 -32.27 -17.42 -83.52
CA ARG A 726 -31.00 -17.01 -84.09
C ARG A 726 -31.17 -16.38 -85.49
N TRP A 727 -32.04 -16.96 -86.24
CA TRP A 727 -32.32 -16.53 -87.59
C TRP A 727 -33.11 -15.21 -87.60
N VAL A 728 -34.26 -15.19 -86.98
CA VAL A 728 -35.12 -14.00 -86.90
C VAL A 728 -34.42 -12.76 -86.43
N TYR A 729 -33.59 -12.91 -85.38
CA TYR A 729 -32.95 -11.79 -84.78
C TYR A 729 -31.52 -11.56 -85.27
N GLY A 730 -30.99 -12.31 -86.13
CA GLY A 730 -29.68 -12.24 -86.82
C GLY A 730 -28.57 -12.36 -85.77
N LEU A 731 -28.67 -13.33 -84.86
CA LEU A 731 -27.73 -13.53 -83.75
C LEU A 731 -26.48 -14.27 -84.18
N SER A 732 -26.60 -15.19 -85.11
CA SER A 732 -25.46 -15.87 -85.69
C SER A 732 -25.77 -16.23 -87.15
N PRO A 733 -24.77 -16.42 -88.08
CA PRO A 733 -24.96 -17.00 -89.39
C PRO A 733 -25.57 -18.38 -89.25
N ILE A 734 -26.63 -18.65 -90.05
CA ILE A 734 -27.29 -19.99 -90.14
C ILE A 734 -26.80 -20.69 -91.36
N SER A 735 -26.19 -21.83 -91.20
CA SER A 735 -25.73 -22.68 -92.35
C SER A 735 -26.93 -23.29 -93.11
N GLN A 736 -26.70 -23.63 -94.33
CA GLN A 736 -27.74 -24.28 -95.16
C GLN A 736 -28.22 -25.63 -94.57
N MET A 737 -27.32 -26.33 -93.90
CA MET A 737 -27.66 -27.57 -93.18
C MET A 737 -28.61 -27.31 -92.01
N GLU A 738 -28.33 -26.28 -91.15
CA GLU A 738 -29.21 -25.91 -90.04
C GLU A 738 -30.59 -25.44 -90.52
N LYS A 739 -30.70 -24.77 -91.66
CA LYS A 739 -32.00 -24.43 -92.29
C LYS A 739 -32.80 -25.66 -92.61
N TRP A 740 -32.17 -26.70 -93.20
CA TRP A 740 -32.81 -27.97 -93.47
C TRP A 740 -33.24 -28.73 -92.19
N GLU A 741 -32.42 -28.73 -91.14
CA GLU A 741 -32.77 -29.32 -89.89
C GLU A 741 -33.93 -28.56 -89.19
N ALA A 742 -33.95 -27.21 -89.27
CA ALA A 742 -35.08 -26.41 -88.82
C ALA A 742 -36.37 -26.76 -89.55
N LEU A 743 -36.28 -26.93 -90.89
CA LEU A 743 -37.44 -27.36 -91.68
C LEU A 743 -37.89 -28.78 -91.27
N GLU A 744 -36.99 -29.72 -91.11
CA GLU A 744 -37.27 -31.07 -90.62
C GLU A 744 -38.01 -31.06 -89.31
N HIS A 745 -37.44 -30.37 -88.34
CA HIS A 745 -38.05 -30.27 -87.01
C HIS A 745 -39.45 -29.64 -87.06
N LEU A 746 -39.58 -28.51 -87.72
CA LEU A 746 -40.84 -27.82 -87.83
C LEU A 746 -41.89 -28.67 -88.57
N SER A 747 -41.50 -29.37 -89.63
CA SER A 747 -42.37 -30.26 -90.38
C SER A 747 -42.85 -31.43 -89.46
N ALA A 748 -41.94 -32.02 -88.71
CA ALA A 748 -42.27 -33.10 -87.77
C ALA A 748 -43.17 -32.66 -86.63
N ASP A 749 -43.02 -31.41 -86.13
CA ASP A 749 -43.83 -30.84 -85.07
C ASP A 749 -45.27 -30.52 -85.60
N LEU A 750 -45.37 -30.01 -86.81
CA LEU A 750 -46.66 -29.64 -87.39
C LEU A 750 -47.43 -30.83 -87.94
N TYR A 751 -46.72 -31.85 -88.43
CA TYR A 751 -47.25 -33.07 -89.01
C TYR A 751 -46.57 -34.30 -88.40
N PRO A 752 -46.98 -34.66 -87.17
CA PRO A 752 -46.27 -35.69 -86.38
C PRO A 752 -46.41 -37.10 -86.95
N SER A 753 -47.42 -37.40 -87.82
CA SER A 753 -47.56 -38.67 -88.45
C SER A 753 -46.65 -38.89 -89.70
N GLY A 754 -46.08 -37.82 -90.18
CA GLY A 754 -45.13 -37.86 -91.31
C GLY A 754 -45.56 -37.01 -92.55
N PRO A 755 -44.83 -37.06 -93.64
CA PRO A 755 -45.12 -36.24 -94.82
C PRO A 755 -46.50 -36.50 -95.50
N ASP A 756 -47.12 -37.63 -95.27
CA ASP A 756 -48.46 -38.00 -95.70
C ASP A 756 -49.57 -37.49 -94.77
N ASP A 757 -49.22 -36.96 -93.67
CA ASP A 757 -50.16 -36.37 -92.66
C ASP A 757 -50.96 -35.26 -93.34
N GLU A 758 -52.30 -35.28 -93.16
CA GLU A 758 -53.25 -34.37 -93.77
C GLU A 758 -53.11 -34.23 -95.33
N GLY A 759 -52.35 -35.11 -95.97
CA GLY A 759 -52.12 -35.08 -97.35
C GLY A 759 -51.24 -33.92 -97.86
N VAL A 760 -50.46 -33.26 -96.98
CA VAL A 760 -49.66 -32.09 -97.26
C VAL A 760 -48.63 -32.34 -98.38
N TRP A 761 -48.07 -33.56 -98.45
CA TRP A 761 -47.10 -33.94 -99.42
C TRP A 761 -47.70 -34.01 -100.83
N GLU A 762 -48.86 -34.63 -100.96
CA GLU A 762 -49.61 -34.75 -102.25
C GLU A 762 -50.11 -33.37 -102.67
N ARG A 763 -50.72 -32.59 -101.81
CA ARG A 763 -51.14 -31.26 -102.16
C ARG A 763 -49.99 -30.35 -102.67
N ALA A 764 -48.79 -30.63 -102.19
CA ALA A 764 -47.56 -29.91 -102.61
C ALA A 764 -47.08 -30.46 -104.05
N GLY A 765 -47.62 -31.49 -104.58
CA GLY A 765 -47.29 -32.10 -105.89
C GLY A 765 -46.32 -33.27 -105.79
N GLY A 766 -46.22 -33.92 -104.64
CA GLY A 766 -45.51 -35.20 -104.45
C GLY A 766 -46.42 -36.37 -104.56
N TYR A 767 -45.85 -37.57 -104.65
CA TYR A 767 -46.62 -38.84 -104.68
C TYR A 767 -46.33 -39.61 -103.38
N ASN A 768 -47.33 -40.08 -102.62
CA ASN A 768 -47.15 -40.85 -101.37
C ASN A 768 -46.38 -42.17 -101.58
N ALA A 769 -46.44 -42.75 -102.83
CA ALA A 769 -45.70 -43.94 -103.24
C ALA A 769 -44.18 -43.70 -103.21
N ASP A 770 -43.70 -42.46 -103.33
CA ASP A 770 -42.26 -42.07 -103.28
C ASP A 770 -41.75 -41.80 -101.88
N LEU A 771 -42.61 -41.84 -100.87
CA LEU A 771 -42.23 -41.55 -99.46
C LEU A 771 -41.44 -42.72 -98.84
N PRO A 772 -40.37 -42.47 -98.23
CA PRO A 772 -39.58 -43.48 -97.47
C PRO A 772 -40.37 -44.15 -96.38
N TRP A 773 -40.16 -45.45 -96.21
CA TRP A 773 -40.71 -46.15 -95.01
C TRP A 773 -39.90 -45.80 -93.77
N GLY A 774 -40.55 -45.36 -92.68
CA GLY A 774 -39.86 -45.01 -91.42
C GLY A 774 -40.68 -45.42 -90.23
N SER A 775 -40.00 -45.62 -89.07
CA SER A 775 -40.64 -46.09 -87.89
C SER A 775 -41.33 -44.92 -87.07
N SER A 776 -41.12 -43.72 -87.46
CA SER A 776 -41.72 -42.52 -86.81
C SER A 776 -41.93 -41.42 -87.86
N GLY A 777 -42.92 -40.56 -87.60
CA GLY A 777 -43.23 -39.43 -88.50
C GLY A 777 -42.02 -38.54 -88.73
N ARG A 778 -41.25 -38.30 -87.71
CA ARG A 778 -39.98 -37.50 -87.76
C ARG A 778 -38.91 -38.16 -88.62
N SER A 779 -38.71 -39.47 -88.52
CA SER A 779 -37.77 -40.17 -89.41
C SER A 779 -38.21 -40.09 -90.84
N ARG A 780 -39.50 -40.24 -91.10
CA ARG A 780 -40.10 -40.10 -92.40
C ARG A 780 -39.90 -38.69 -92.97
N TRP A 781 -40.11 -37.62 -92.17
CA TRP A 781 -39.79 -36.25 -92.61
C TRP A 781 -38.31 -36.08 -92.96
N ARG A 782 -37.39 -36.58 -92.11
CA ARG A 782 -35.96 -36.53 -92.39
C ARG A 782 -35.58 -37.11 -93.72
N ASP A 783 -36.04 -38.30 -93.91
CA ASP A 783 -35.71 -39.06 -95.15
C ASP A 783 -36.36 -38.45 -96.38
N ALA A 784 -37.58 -37.99 -96.31
CA ALA A 784 -38.30 -37.29 -97.36
C ALA A 784 -37.61 -35.94 -97.71
N LEU A 785 -37.28 -35.16 -96.81
CA LEU A 785 -36.56 -33.86 -97.00
C LEU A 785 -35.12 -34.10 -97.49
N ALA A 786 -34.45 -35.18 -97.02
CA ALA A 786 -33.12 -35.55 -97.51
C ALA A 786 -33.18 -35.99 -98.97
N GLN A 787 -34.27 -36.68 -99.36
CA GLN A 787 -34.50 -37.07 -100.73
C GLN A 787 -34.68 -35.87 -101.64
N ILE A 788 -35.49 -34.88 -101.26
CA ILE A 788 -35.65 -33.62 -101.98
C ILE A 788 -34.34 -32.90 -102.13
N ARG A 789 -33.54 -32.77 -101.01
CA ARG A 789 -32.25 -32.08 -101.01
C ARG A 789 -31.23 -32.72 -102.01
N ARG A 790 -31.32 -34.05 -102.27
CA ARG A 790 -30.43 -34.75 -103.14
C ARG A 790 -30.95 -34.74 -104.60
N GLY A 791 -32.02 -33.99 -104.90
CA GLY A 791 -32.62 -33.92 -106.24
C GLY A 791 -33.41 -35.18 -106.62
N GLY A 792 -33.83 -35.95 -105.62
CA GLY A 792 -34.70 -37.13 -105.80
C GLY A 792 -36.16 -36.75 -106.08
N LYS A 793 -37.03 -37.74 -106.07
CA LYS A 793 -38.50 -37.55 -106.33
C LYS A 793 -39.15 -36.88 -105.13
N GLY A 794 -39.98 -35.88 -105.31
CA GLY A 794 -40.71 -35.16 -104.27
C GLY A 794 -41.27 -33.86 -104.79
N PRO A 795 -42.12 -33.16 -103.99
CA PRO A 795 -42.61 -31.80 -104.27
C PRO A 795 -41.48 -30.81 -104.25
N LYS A 796 -41.63 -29.73 -105.02
CA LYS A 796 -40.75 -28.58 -104.81
C LYS A 796 -40.90 -28.03 -103.36
N ILE A 797 -39.78 -27.74 -102.65
CA ILE A 797 -39.79 -27.20 -101.23
C ILE A 797 -40.65 -25.96 -101.11
N GLY A 798 -40.55 -25.02 -102.06
CA GLY A 798 -41.41 -23.86 -102.11
C GLY A 798 -42.88 -24.13 -102.21
N SER A 799 -43.28 -25.26 -102.87
CA SER A 799 -44.68 -25.69 -102.90
C SER A 799 -45.10 -26.35 -101.59
N LEU A 800 -44.23 -27.16 -101.01
CA LEU A 800 -44.43 -27.78 -99.69
C LEU A 800 -44.64 -26.73 -98.62
N LEU A 801 -43.78 -25.78 -98.60
CA LEU A 801 -43.86 -24.70 -97.62
C LEU A 801 -45.12 -23.82 -97.75
N ARG A 802 -45.61 -23.61 -99.02
CA ARG A 802 -46.89 -22.90 -99.27
C ARG A 802 -48.09 -23.69 -98.75
N GLU A 803 -48.10 -24.95 -98.92
CA GLU A 803 -49.20 -25.80 -98.45
C GLU A 803 -49.19 -25.85 -96.89
N MET A 804 -48.00 -26.03 -96.31
CA MET A 804 -47.84 -25.95 -94.84
C MET A 804 -48.26 -24.59 -94.29
N GLN A 805 -48.02 -23.49 -95.01
CA GLN A 805 -48.47 -22.18 -94.64
C GLN A 805 -49.98 -22.00 -94.66
N ARG A 806 -50.66 -22.67 -95.62
CA ARG A 806 -52.13 -22.69 -95.70
C ARG A 806 -52.74 -23.36 -94.49
N ASP A 807 -52.12 -24.43 -94.03
CA ASP A 807 -52.62 -25.22 -92.93
C ASP A 807 -52.31 -24.45 -91.60
N PHE A 808 -51.15 -23.77 -91.51
CA PHE A 808 -50.68 -23.05 -90.32
C PHE A 808 -50.37 -21.57 -90.65
N PRO A 809 -51.32 -20.72 -90.96
CA PRO A 809 -51.09 -19.36 -91.45
C PRO A 809 -50.46 -18.41 -90.40
N GLY A 810 -50.67 -18.74 -89.15
CA GLY A 810 -50.09 -17.99 -88.00
C GLY A 810 -48.67 -18.39 -87.64
N ASN A 811 -48.09 -19.39 -88.24
CA ASN A 811 -46.78 -19.90 -87.96
C ASN A 811 -45.67 -19.02 -88.58
N SER A 812 -45.00 -18.21 -87.68
CA SER A 812 -43.92 -17.29 -88.11
C SER A 812 -42.71 -18.04 -88.66
N SER A 813 -42.41 -19.21 -88.15
CA SER A 813 -41.26 -20.03 -88.53
C SER A 813 -41.40 -20.55 -89.94
N LEU A 814 -42.62 -21.02 -90.34
CA LEU A 814 -42.96 -21.39 -91.72
C LEU A 814 -42.81 -20.19 -92.67
N ARG A 815 -43.27 -19.00 -92.31
CA ARG A 815 -43.13 -17.81 -93.12
C ARG A 815 -41.67 -17.54 -93.44
N LEU A 816 -40.81 -17.55 -92.40
CA LEU A 816 -39.39 -17.36 -92.53
C LEU A 816 -38.70 -18.34 -93.44
N LEU A 817 -39.04 -19.63 -93.33
CA LEU A 817 -38.53 -20.71 -94.17
C LEU A 817 -39.03 -20.52 -95.64
N ALA A 818 -40.25 -20.06 -95.86
CA ALA A 818 -40.80 -19.85 -97.19
C ALA A 818 -40.20 -18.67 -97.94
N GLU A 819 -39.74 -17.62 -97.19
CA GLU A 819 -39.05 -16.46 -97.73
C GLU A 819 -37.54 -16.71 -98.02
N GLU A 820 -37.02 -17.88 -97.62
CA GLU A 820 -35.59 -18.17 -97.67
C GLU A 820 -35.22 -18.55 -99.17
N ARG A 821 -34.22 -17.78 -99.65
CA ARG A 821 -33.77 -17.99 -101.10
C ARG A 821 -33.11 -19.35 -101.34
N ASP A 822 -32.48 -19.93 -100.25
CA ASP A 822 -31.80 -21.21 -100.39
C ASP A 822 -32.74 -22.33 -100.74
N PHE A 823 -34.05 -22.27 -100.33
CA PHE A 823 -35.06 -23.28 -100.71
C PHE A 823 -35.68 -23.06 -102.05
N SER A 824 -35.48 -21.95 -102.75
CA SER A 824 -35.97 -21.68 -104.06
C SER A 824 -35.27 -22.50 -105.13
N ARG A 825 -34.17 -23.15 -104.80
CA ARG A 825 -33.40 -24.01 -105.71
C ARG A 825 -33.83 -25.50 -105.70
N TYR A 826 -34.60 -25.90 -104.74
CA TYR A 826 -35.01 -27.28 -104.50
C TYR A 826 -36.51 -27.52 -104.75
#